data_4b2ad7227b8f0506f824cb7cfa428fb9
#
_entry.id   4b2ad7227b8f0506f824cb7cfa428fb9
#
_cell.length_a   1.000
_cell.length_b   1.000
_cell.length_c   1.000
_cell.angle_alpha   90.00
_cell.angle_beta   90.00
_cell.angle_gamma   90.00
#
_symmetry.space_group_name_H-M   'P 1'
#
loop_
_entity.id
_entity.type
_entity.pdbx_description
1 polymer ?
#
loop_
_entity_poly.entity_id
_entity_poly.type
_entity_poly.pdbx_seq_one_letter_code
_entity_poly.pdbx_strand_id
1 'polypeptide(L)'
;MRGKGKKNLIVAAFVAGIFIVLSVFYARYITELLTSESQMHLSEVATQGAASVQRQIARDFDILEVLADGSISDPEVPLEYKIARIKQQANKFRLFRIAIVDLEGNAIGSDDHAFSVSDREFFKAAVKGQRFLSEPFIDKVDGVTPGIVYAVPVYHDGEVVSVLFSGYELDKLTERIDISFYHESGLAFIVDSDANVLLHPVKERIGTNIYDIAKTRNKAETVDQFKNNLKSGKSGVSHLVMRTEDRFFAYAPIKGSNDWFLITSLPATAVFERSQKVILLTVLLLTVVSVLFTFIVLYIAVTKRKSNEKIVKLAYYDTLTGAANAERFKLDAEMLFRQFGARKYALVNFDVKQFRYLNNDLGYGAGNELLLHIARCLRNILKKDEAFARVGTDHFLFLLFTGDSVDGALQTIEKLRSQIALWEQPSGGYYSVQMAFGVYKIENCDDIMSSIEKSNIARKAAKNKHESDIAVYNLKMQNQIDRDIELEKAMPEALENGEFKLFIQPKYNLFSEKIVGGEALVRWIRSDGSIVMPVDFIPLFEQTGAIYQMDMYLMDKLCEFVRSQLDKNAQAFPISINQSRRYMYSQNYVEVICEKLRRSNVPAGMIELEITENIVYKDLDKLITVLNVLHEKGFRISIDDFGSGYSSLNVLKNLPVDIIKLDRFMLSETLNSKREKTVVANIIRMAKELDMSVVAEGVETREQVLFLRGCGCETVQGFYYSKPIPAEKFAELLRDE
;
A
#
# COMPACT_ATOMS: atom_id res chain seq x y z
N MET A 1 22.01 -6.76 -1.60
CA MET A 1 20.91 -6.77 -2.59
C MET A 1 20.83 -8.01 -3.50
N ARG A 2 21.92 -8.70 -3.83
CA ARG A 2 21.93 -9.93 -4.68
C ARG A 2 21.19 -11.15 -4.08
N GLY A 3 20.95 -11.23 -2.77
CA GLY A 3 20.34 -12.40 -2.12
C GLY A 3 18.81 -12.54 -2.23
N LYS A 4 18.06 -11.42 -2.33
CA LYS A 4 16.59 -11.47 -2.39
C LYS A 4 16.04 -11.89 -3.76
N GLY A 5 16.72 -11.55 -4.85
CA GLY A 5 16.33 -12.00 -6.20
C GLY A 5 16.48 -13.52 -6.37
N LYS A 6 17.52 -14.12 -5.78
CA LYS A 6 17.71 -15.58 -5.77
C LYS A 6 16.60 -16.31 -4.99
N LYS A 7 16.12 -15.75 -3.87
CA LYS A 7 15.01 -16.36 -3.09
C LYS A 7 13.70 -16.43 -3.89
N ASN A 8 13.35 -15.38 -4.63
CA ASN A 8 12.13 -15.37 -5.44
C ASN A 8 12.22 -16.35 -6.62
N LEU A 9 13.40 -16.50 -7.23
CA LEU A 9 13.63 -17.48 -8.28
C LEU A 9 13.54 -18.92 -7.74
N ILE A 10 14.05 -19.17 -6.53
CA ILE A 10 13.95 -20.46 -5.83
C ILE A 10 12.48 -20.78 -5.51
N VAL A 11 11.71 -19.81 -5.05
CA VAL A 11 10.27 -20.00 -4.77
C VAL A 11 9.50 -20.31 -6.06
N ALA A 12 9.76 -19.60 -7.15
CA ALA A 12 9.14 -19.86 -8.44
C ALA A 12 9.49 -21.25 -8.97
N ALA A 13 10.76 -21.65 -8.88
CA ALA A 13 11.22 -22.99 -9.26
C ALA A 13 10.61 -24.11 -8.38
N PHE A 14 10.48 -23.87 -7.09
CA PHE A 14 9.83 -24.81 -6.16
C PHE A 14 8.35 -24.99 -6.46
N VAL A 15 7.62 -23.91 -6.73
CA VAL A 15 6.20 -23.95 -7.12
C VAL A 15 6.02 -24.69 -8.46
N ALA A 16 6.86 -24.41 -9.47
CA ALA A 16 6.84 -25.13 -10.74
C ALA A 16 7.12 -26.63 -10.53
N GLY A 17 8.05 -26.98 -9.65
CA GLY A 17 8.33 -28.37 -9.29
C GLY A 17 7.12 -29.09 -8.67
N ILE A 18 6.40 -28.43 -7.78
CA ILE A 18 5.15 -28.96 -7.19
C ILE A 18 4.09 -29.22 -8.28
N PHE A 19 3.90 -28.29 -9.23
CA PHE A 19 2.95 -28.48 -10.32
C PHE A 19 3.31 -29.67 -11.22
N ILE A 20 4.60 -29.88 -11.51
CA ILE A 20 5.05 -31.05 -12.30
C ILE A 20 4.74 -32.34 -11.54
N VAL A 21 5.04 -32.41 -10.25
CA VAL A 21 4.74 -33.60 -9.43
C VAL A 21 3.25 -33.89 -9.39
N LEU A 22 2.44 -32.86 -9.16
CA LEU A 22 0.96 -32.99 -9.17
C LEU A 22 0.43 -33.44 -10.52
N SER A 23 0.98 -32.95 -11.64
CA SER A 23 0.58 -33.34 -12.99
C SER A 23 0.89 -34.82 -13.26
N VAL A 24 2.05 -35.31 -12.85
CA VAL A 24 2.41 -36.73 -12.99
C VAL A 24 1.51 -37.60 -12.12
N PHE A 25 1.26 -37.21 -10.88
CA PHE A 25 0.37 -37.92 -9.98
C PHE A 25 -1.06 -38.01 -10.53
N TYR A 26 -1.57 -36.88 -11.03
CA TYR A 26 -2.89 -36.80 -11.64
C TYR A 26 -3.00 -37.64 -12.90
N ALA A 27 -1.98 -37.63 -13.76
CA ALA A 27 -1.96 -38.47 -14.97
C ALA A 27 -2.07 -39.96 -14.64
N ARG A 28 -1.31 -40.39 -13.62
CA ARG A 28 -1.40 -41.79 -13.12
C ARG A 28 -2.78 -42.09 -12.58
N TYR A 29 -3.32 -41.25 -11.74
CA TYR A 29 -4.63 -41.43 -11.13
C TYR A 29 -5.74 -41.55 -12.19
N ILE A 30 -5.76 -40.67 -13.21
CA ILE A 30 -6.74 -40.71 -14.30
C ILE A 30 -6.58 -41.96 -15.15
N THR A 31 -5.34 -42.40 -15.42
CA THR A 31 -5.10 -43.64 -16.17
C THR A 31 -5.67 -44.86 -15.42
N GLU A 32 -5.40 -44.98 -14.13
CA GLU A 32 -5.94 -46.07 -13.30
C GLU A 32 -7.46 -46.02 -13.23
N LEU A 33 -8.04 -44.85 -13.03
CA LEU A 33 -9.48 -44.66 -12.93
C LEU A 33 -10.19 -45.09 -14.23
N LEU A 34 -9.75 -44.59 -15.39
CA LEU A 34 -10.34 -44.90 -16.69
C LEU A 34 -10.13 -46.37 -17.09
N THR A 35 -8.99 -46.95 -16.71
CA THR A 35 -8.75 -48.38 -16.94
C THR A 35 -9.70 -49.23 -16.10
N SER A 36 -9.87 -48.91 -14.82
CA SER A 36 -10.80 -49.61 -13.93
C SER A 36 -12.26 -49.50 -14.41
N GLU A 37 -12.68 -48.28 -14.80
CA GLU A 37 -14.03 -48.05 -15.36
C GLU A 37 -14.25 -48.85 -16.64
N SER A 38 -13.27 -48.90 -17.55
CA SER A 38 -13.34 -49.68 -18.77
C SER A 38 -13.40 -51.17 -18.51
N GLN A 39 -12.66 -51.70 -17.53
CA GLN A 39 -12.71 -53.11 -17.12
C GLN A 39 -14.07 -53.46 -16.50
N MET A 40 -14.63 -52.59 -15.68
CA MET A 40 -15.98 -52.82 -15.10
C MET A 40 -17.03 -52.86 -16.17
N HIS A 41 -17.01 -51.94 -17.13
CA HIS A 41 -17.94 -51.89 -18.24
C HIS A 41 -17.79 -53.15 -19.12
N LEU A 42 -16.56 -53.58 -19.40
CA LEU A 42 -16.30 -54.78 -20.17
C LEU A 42 -16.84 -56.02 -19.47
N SER A 43 -16.69 -56.14 -18.15
CA SER A 43 -17.26 -57.24 -17.34
C SER A 43 -18.78 -57.22 -17.34
N GLU A 44 -19.41 -56.06 -17.31
CA GLU A 44 -20.87 -55.93 -17.39
C GLU A 44 -21.40 -56.41 -18.75
N VAL A 45 -20.75 -55.99 -19.84
CA VAL A 45 -21.10 -56.43 -21.19
C VAL A 45 -20.97 -57.95 -21.33
N ALA A 46 -19.88 -58.54 -20.78
CA ALA A 46 -19.72 -59.99 -20.78
C ALA A 46 -20.86 -60.74 -20.01
N THR A 47 -21.19 -60.18 -18.82
CA THR A 47 -22.24 -60.77 -17.97
C THR A 47 -23.64 -60.67 -18.61
N GLN A 48 -23.96 -59.51 -19.16
CA GLN A 48 -25.24 -59.29 -19.85
C GLN A 48 -25.33 -60.10 -21.11
N GLY A 49 -24.24 -60.16 -21.87
CA GLY A 49 -24.16 -61.02 -23.07
C GLY A 49 -24.31 -62.49 -22.74
N ALA A 50 -23.62 -63.01 -21.72
CA ALA A 50 -23.78 -64.45 -21.28
C ALA A 50 -25.20 -64.75 -20.84
N ALA A 51 -25.85 -63.83 -20.09
CA ALA A 51 -27.23 -63.96 -19.71
C ALA A 51 -28.20 -63.97 -20.94
N SER A 52 -27.86 -63.21 -21.99
CA SER A 52 -28.62 -63.20 -23.23
C SER A 52 -28.53 -64.56 -23.98
N VAL A 53 -27.34 -65.11 -24.11
CA VAL A 53 -27.10 -66.42 -24.68
C VAL A 53 -27.78 -67.50 -23.84
N GLN A 54 -27.69 -67.46 -22.53
CA GLN A 54 -28.40 -68.39 -21.62
C GLN A 54 -29.89 -68.36 -21.84
N ARG A 55 -30.51 -67.16 -21.96
CA ARG A 55 -31.97 -67.10 -22.28
C ARG A 55 -32.31 -67.70 -23.64
N GLN A 56 -31.45 -67.56 -24.62
CA GLN A 56 -31.64 -68.14 -25.92
C GLN A 56 -31.57 -69.67 -25.87
N ILE A 57 -30.52 -70.22 -25.19
CA ILE A 57 -30.38 -71.67 -24.97
C ILE A 57 -31.62 -72.22 -24.27
N ALA A 58 -32.08 -71.59 -23.21
CA ALA A 58 -33.28 -72.02 -22.49
C ALA A 58 -34.52 -72.03 -23.41
N ARG A 59 -34.73 -70.98 -24.21
CA ARG A 59 -35.85 -70.88 -25.16
C ARG A 59 -35.81 -71.97 -26.22
N ASP A 60 -34.64 -72.29 -26.75
CA ASP A 60 -34.50 -73.30 -27.76
C ASP A 60 -34.82 -74.70 -27.20
N PHE A 61 -34.43 -74.98 -25.93
CA PHE A 61 -34.86 -76.16 -25.21
C PHE A 61 -36.38 -76.19 -24.97
N ASP A 62 -36.97 -75.10 -24.47
CA ASP A 62 -38.39 -74.98 -24.20
C ASP A 62 -39.24 -75.29 -25.49
N ILE A 63 -38.78 -74.79 -26.65
CA ILE A 63 -39.38 -75.03 -27.92
C ILE A 63 -39.37 -76.57 -28.25
N LEU A 64 -38.21 -77.20 -28.03
CA LEU A 64 -38.08 -78.62 -28.29
C LEU A 64 -38.91 -79.50 -27.33
N GLU A 65 -38.92 -79.13 -26.03
CA GLU A 65 -39.73 -79.82 -25.00
C GLU A 65 -41.24 -79.73 -25.31
N VAL A 66 -41.72 -78.55 -25.70
CA VAL A 66 -43.09 -78.33 -26.12
C VAL A 66 -43.42 -79.16 -27.38
N LEU A 67 -42.44 -79.30 -28.29
CA LEU A 67 -42.61 -80.11 -29.48
C LEU A 67 -42.57 -81.61 -29.18
N ALA A 68 -41.83 -82.05 -28.18
CA ALA A 68 -41.70 -83.44 -27.72
C ALA A 68 -43.00 -83.98 -27.12
N ASP A 69 -43.82 -83.10 -26.56
CA ASP A 69 -45.13 -83.47 -25.97
C ASP A 69 -46.21 -83.69 -27.00
N GLY A 70 -47.24 -84.31 -26.58
CA GLY A 70 -48.45 -84.57 -27.38
C GLY A 70 -48.29 -85.66 -28.42
N SER A 71 -48.53 -85.38 -29.71
CA SER A 71 -48.53 -86.39 -30.73
C SER A 71 -47.20 -87.07 -31.07
N ILE A 72 -46.05 -86.43 -30.61
CA ILE A 72 -44.73 -87.02 -30.80
C ILE A 72 -44.43 -88.00 -29.66
N SER A 73 -44.94 -87.80 -28.48
CA SER A 73 -44.80 -88.68 -27.33
C SER A 73 -45.75 -89.92 -27.37
N ASP A 74 -46.81 -89.83 -28.09
CA ASP A 74 -47.82 -90.92 -28.19
C ASP A 74 -47.32 -92.07 -29.08
N PRO A 75 -47.12 -93.30 -28.58
CA PRO A 75 -46.68 -94.48 -29.34
C PRO A 75 -47.71 -94.94 -30.42
N GLU A 76 -48.99 -94.62 -30.22
CA GLU A 76 -50.02 -95.01 -31.14
C GLU A 76 -50.09 -94.18 -32.44
N VAL A 77 -49.44 -92.99 -32.41
CA VAL A 77 -49.35 -92.09 -33.57
C VAL A 77 -48.33 -92.62 -34.58
N PRO A 78 -48.71 -92.83 -35.85
CA PRO A 78 -47.82 -93.35 -36.89
C PRO A 78 -46.58 -92.42 -37.07
N LEU A 79 -45.41 -93.05 -37.29
CA LEU A 79 -44.14 -92.32 -37.44
C LEU A 79 -44.18 -91.27 -38.57
N GLU A 80 -44.87 -91.61 -39.69
CA GLU A 80 -45.05 -90.66 -40.81
C GLU A 80 -45.75 -89.36 -40.39
N TYR A 81 -46.73 -89.44 -39.50
CA TYR A 81 -47.44 -88.29 -38.98
C TYR A 81 -46.51 -87.44 -38.02
N LYS A 82 -45.73 -88.14 -37.21
CA LYS A 82 -44.72 -87.47 -36.35
C LYS A 82 -43.72 -86.75 -37.21
N ILE A 83 -43.19 -87.34 -38.27
CA ILE A 83 -42.25 -86.70 -39.21
C ILE A 83 -42.90 -85.50 -39.90
N ALA A 84 -44.14 -85.65 -40.42
CA ALA A 84 -44.84 -84.53 -41.04
C ALA A 84 -44.99 -83.33 -40.06
N ARG A 85 -45.25 -83.60 -38.78
CA ARG A 85 -45.38 -82.60 -37.74
C ARG A 85 -44.06 -81.91 -37.42
N ILE A 86 -42.97 -82.65 -37.22
CA ILE A 86 -41.63 -82.02 -36.97
C ILE A 86 -41.20 -81.23 -38.19
N LYS A 87 -41.48 -81.61 -39.41
CA LYS A 87 -41.20 -80.89 -40.63
C LYS A 87 -41.95 -79.54 -40.71
N GLN A 88 -43.24 -79.54 -40.37
CA GLN A 88 -44.05 -78.33 -40.28
C GLN A 88 -43.51 -77.37 -39.23
N GLN A 89 -43.12 -77.91 -38.08
CA GLN A 89 -42.59 -77.07 -36.96
C GLN A 89 -41.18 -76.60 -37.24
N ALA A 90 -40.31 -77.39 -37.89
CA ALA A 90 -38.99 -76.95 -38.33
C ALA A 90 -39.06 -75.64 -39.16
N ASN A 91 -40.00 -75.64 -40.13
CA ASN A 91 -40.24 -74.47 -40.97
C ASN A 91 -40.81 -73.28 -40.20
N LYS A 92 -41.74 -73.51 -39.26
CA LYS A 92 -42.34 -72.42 -38.43
C LYS A 92 -41.36 -71.76 -37.50
N PHE A 93 -40.53 -72.57 -36.86
CA PHE A 93 -39.53 -72.03 -35.88
C PHE A 93 -38.16 -71.75 -36.52
N ARG A 94 -38.03 -71.95 -37.84
CA ARG A 94 -36.78 -71.78 -38.59
C ARG A 94 -35.60 -72.54 -38.00
N LEU A 95 -35.90 -73.80 -37.56
CA LEU A 95 -34.91 -74.77 -37.12
C LEU A 95 -34.17 -75.33 -38.32
N PHE A 96 -32.84 -75.52 -38.22
CA PHE A 96 -32.08 -76.05 -39.36
C PHE A 96 -32.51 -77.47 -39.70
N ARG A 97 -32.60 -78.36 -38.71
CA ARG A 97 -33.08 -79.77 -38.84
C ARG A 97 -33.66 -80.21 -37.50
N ILE A 98 -34.83 -80.77 -37.48
CA ILE A 98 -35.37 -81.52 -36.33
C ILE A 98 -35.36 -82.97 -36.68
N ALA A 99 -35.00 -83.85 -35.78
CA ALA A 99 -35.04 -85.28 -35.96
C ALA A 99 -35.62 -85.98 -34.73
N ILE A 100 -36.44 -87.04 -34.98
CA ILE A 100 -36.87 -87.97 -33.95
C ILE A 100 -35.96 -89.19 -34.00
N VAL A 101 -35.62 -89.72 -32.82
CA VAL A 101 -34.65 -90.84 -32.67
C VAL A 101 -35.31 -91.92 -31.82
N ASP A 102 -35.26 -93.18 -32.29
CA ASP A 102 -35.67 -94.34 -31.48
C ASP A 102 -34.65 -94.62 -30.37
N LEU A 103 -34.96 -95.57 -29.46
CA LEU A 103 -34.07 -95.92 -28.34
C LEU A 103 -32.80 -96.67 -28.79
N GLU A 104 -32.76 -97.18 -30.02
CA GLU A 104 -31.61 -97.83 -30.65
C GLU A 104 -30.65 -96.78 -31.31
N GLY A 105 -31.08 -95.54 -31.43
CA GLY A 105 -30.28 -94.45 -31.98
C GLY A 105 -30.49 -94.24 -33.49
N ASN A 106 -31.56 -94.76 -34.10
CA ASN A 106 -31.88 -94.47 -35.48
C ASN A 106 -32.73 -93.21 -35.58
N ALA A 107 -32.19 -92.23 -36.24
CA ALA A 107 -32.79 -90.92 -36.42
C ALA A 107 -33.44 -90.74 -37.79
N ILE A 108 -34.61 -90.06 -37.80
CA ILE A 108 -35.24 -89.62 -39.06
C ILE A 108 -35.44 -88.09 -38.95
N GLY A 109 -34.79 -87.36 -39.86
CA GLY A 109 -34.85 -85.91 -39.89
C GLY A 109 -36.06 -85.32 -40.59
N SER A 110 -36.34 -84.04 -40.35
CA SER A 110 -37.36 -83.24 -41.06
C SER A 110 -37.09 -83.10 -42.57
N ASP A 111 -35.91 -83.52 -43.03
CA ASP A 111 -35.49 -83.61 -44.45
C ASP A 111 -35.59 -85.01 -45.05
N ASP A 112 -36.28 -85.92 -44.38
CA ASP A 112 -36.51 -87.28 -44.75
C ASP A 112 -35.23 -88.16 -44.81
N HIS A 113 -34.12 -87.69 -44.28
CA HIS A 113 -32.88 -88.48 -44.17
C HIS A 113 -32.89 -89.33 -42.89
N ALA A 114 -32.58 -90.65 -43.08
CA ALA A 114 -32.37 -91.55 -41.97
C ALA A 114 -30.88 -91.76 -41.71
N PHE A 115 -30.47 -91.64 -40.45
CA PHE A 115 -29.04 -91.75 -40.01
C PHE A 115 -28.97 -92.25 -38.56
N SER A 116 -27.83 -92.78 -38.19
CA SER A 116 -27.61 -93.19 -36.78
C SER A 116 -26.87 -92.16 -35.95
N VAL A 117 -27.36 -92.00 -34.72
CA VAL A 117 -26.74 -91.10 -33.68
C VAL A 117 -26.44 -91.89 -32.40
N SER A 118 -26.43 -93.20 -32.41
CA SER A 118 -26.21 -94.07 -31.23
C SER A 118 -24.80 -93.79 -30.56
N ASP A 119 -23.85 -93.33 -31.34
CA ASP A 119 -22.50 -92.99 -30.87
C ASP A 119 -22.43 -91.61 -30.18
N ARG A 120 -23.44 -90.77 -30.39
CA ARG A 120 -23.43 -89.36 -29.97
C ARG A 120 -23.75 -89.13 -28.49
N GLU A 121 -23.01 -88.25 -27.82
CA GLU A 121 -23.20 -87.92 -26.39
C GLU A 121 -24.58 -87.33 -26.12
N PHE A 122 -25.09 -86.45 -26.98
CA PHE A 122 -26.41 -85.84 -26.84
C PHE A 122 -27.53 -86.90 -26.84
N PHE A 123 -27.40 -87.94 -27.65
CA PHE A 123 -28.35 -89.04 -27.67
C PHE A 123 -28.28 -89.86 -26.38
N LYS A 124 -27.06 -90.24 -25.94
CA LYS A 124 -26.84 -91.03 -24.73
C LYS A 124 -27.36 -90.31 -23.48
N ALA A 125 -27.23 -88.95 -23.42
CA ALA A 125 -27.75 -88.13 -22.35
C ALA A 125 -29.30 -88.07 -22.39
N ALA A 126 -29.86 -87.82 -23.55
CA ALA A 126 -31.32 -87.69 -23.70
C ALA A 126 -32.05 -89.00 -23.42
N VAL A 127 -31.55 -90.16 -23.85
CA VAL A 127 -32.12 -91.48 -23.47
C VAL A 127 -32.13 -91.72 -21.94
N LYS A 128 -31.21 -91.08 -21.19
CA LYS A 128 -31.18 -91.09 -19.70
C LYS A 128 -32.09 -90.03 -19.05
N GLY A 129 -32.92 -89.38 -19.86
CA GLY A 129 -33.85 -88.38 -19.38
C GLY A 129 -33.24 -87.01 -19.16
N GLN A 130 -32.03 -86.71 -19.69
CA GLN A 130 -31.37 -85.40 -19.55
C GLN A 130 -31.39 -84.61 -20.85
N ARG A 131 -31.82 -83.37 -20.80
CA ARG A 131 -31.64 -82.47 -21.95
C ARG A 131 -30.16 -82.17 -22.13
N PHE A 132 -29.69 -82.06 -23.37
CA PHE A 132 -28.28 -81.91 -23.68
C PHE A 132 -28.05 -80.95 -24.83
N LEU A 133 -27.08 -80.06 -24.63
CA LEU A 133 -26.52 -79.13 -25.63
C LEU A 133 -25.16 -79.69 -26.09
N SER A 134 -25.00 -80.00 -27.37
CA SER A 134 -23.75 -80.55 -27.87
C SER A 134 -22.68 -79.47 -27.98
N GLU A 135 -21.42 -79.89 -27.93
CA GLU A 135 -20.35 -79.08 -28.47
C GLU A 135 -20.49 -78.84 -29.97
N PRO A 136 -19.86 -77.79 -30.52
CA PRO A 136 -19.85 -77.59 -31.97
C PRO A 136 -19.24 -78.82 -32.71
N PHE A 137 -19.89 -79.31 -33.74
CA PHE A 137 -19.41 -80.41 -34.56
C PHE A 137 -19.70 -80.15 -36.04
N ILE A 138 -19.07 -80.90 -36.94
CA ILE A 138 -19.38 -80.91 -38.37
C ILE A 138 -20.57 -81.81 -38.59
N ASP A 139 -21.59 -81.36 -39.28
CA ASP A 139 -22.78 -82.20 -39.62
C ASP A 139 -22.36 -83.42 -40.44
N LYS A 140 -22.81 -84.60 -40.01
CA LYS A 140 -22.51 -85.88 -40.70
C LYS A 140 -23.23 -86.01 -42.02
N VAL A 141 -24.31 -85.26 -42.24
CA VAL A 141 -25.15 -85.38 -43.45
C VAL A 141 -24.52 -84.59 -44.61
N ASP A 142 -24.06 -83.43 -44.44
CA ASP A 142 -23.42 -82.63 -45.48
C ASP A 142 -21.87 -82.61 -45.39
N GLY A 143 -21.28 -82.97 -44.23
CA GLY A 143 -19.84 -83.06 -44.00
C GLY A 143 -19.11 -81.75 -43.96
N VAL A 144 -19.81 -80.63 -43.98
CA VAL A 144 -19.24 -79.28 -44.14
C VAL A 144 -19.74 -78.28 -43.11
N THR A 145 -21.07 -78.33 -42.79
CA THR A 145 -21.69 -77.31 -41.96
C THR A 145 -21.37 -77.51 -40.47
N PRO A 146 -20.71 -76.56 -39.80
CA PRO A 146 -20.56 -76.62 -38.38
C PRO A 146 -21.89 -76.30 -37.67
N GLY A 147 -22.26 -77.15 -36.70
CA GLY A 147 -23.52 -77.04 -36.00
C GLY A 147 -23.42 -77.41 -34.53
N ILE A 148 -24.44 -77.08 -33.79
CA ILE A 148 -24.71 -77.55 -32.42
C ILE A 148 -26.07 -78.24 -32.39
N VAL A 149 -26.25 -79.18 -31.49
CA VAL A 149 -27.51 -79.93 -31.31
C VAL A 149 -28.06 -79.67 -29.92
N TYR A 150 -29.35 -79.35 -29.88
CA TYR A 150 -30.17 -79.38 -28.68
C TYR A 150 -30.97 -80.71 -28.72
N ALA A 151 -30.82 -81.53 -27.70
CA ALA A 151 -31.55 -82.83 -27.60
C ALA A 151 -32.39 -82.89 -26.33
N VAL A 152 -33.61 -83.36 -26.42
CA VAL A 152 -34.53 -83.51 -25.31
C VAL A 152 -35.13 -84.93 -25.31
N PRO A 153 -35.32 -85.52 -24.13
CA PRO A 153 -36.08 -86.79 -24.04
C PRO A 153 -37.55 -86.56 -24.38
N VAL A 154 -38.15 -87.54 -25.01
CA VAL A 154 -39.60 -87.61 -25.28
C VAL A 154 -40.20 -88.63 -24.31
N TYR A 155 -41.12 -88.18 -23.45
CA TYR A 155 -41.71 -89.02 -22.41
C TYR A 155 -43.12 -89.45 -22.76
N HIS A 156 -43.44 -90.71 -22.47
CA HIS A 156 -44.78 -91.24 -22.45
C HIS A 156 -44.99 -92.05 -21.16
N ASP A 157 -46.02 -91.72 -20.39
CA ASP A 157 -46.29 -92.32 -19.09
C ASP A 157 -45.08 -92.33 -18.10
N GLY A 158 -44.19 -91.30 -18.19
CA GLY A 158 -43.03 -91.13 -17.33
C GLY A 158 -41.75 -91.88 -17.80
N GLU A 159 -41.82 -92.66 -18.84
CA GLU A 159 -40.69 -93.40 -19.44
C GLU A 159 -40.24 -92.66 -20.73
N VAL A 160 -38.92 -92.65 -20.99
CA VAL A 160 -38.36 -92.10 -22.23
C VAL A 160 -38.67 -93.07 -23.39
N VAL A 161 -39.48 -92.66 -24.40
CA VAL A 161 -39.85 -93.43 -25.53
C VAL A 161 -39.11 -93.14 -26.83
N SER A 162 -38.55 -91.91 -26.91
CA SER A 162 -37.73 -91.48 -28.06
C SER A 162 -36.95 -90.24 -27.66
N VAL A 163 -36.07 -89.79 -28.51
CA VAL A 163 -35.35 -88.53 -28.36
C VAL A 163 -35.69 -87.62 -29.50
N LEU A 164 -35.93 -86.33 -29.17
CA LEU A 164 -36.09 -85.29 -30.16
C LEU A 164 -34.88 -84.37 -30.11
N PHE A 165 -34.27 -84.14 -31.27
CA PHE A 165 -33.17 -83.13 -31.29
C PHE A 165 -33.37 -82.19 -32.49
N SER A 166 -32.76 -80.97 -32.31
CA SER A 166 -32.64 -79.98 -33.37
C SER A 166 -31.24 -79.56 -33.57
N GLY A 167 -30.79 -79.51 -34.81
CA GLY A 167 -29.52 -78.90 -35.20
C GLY A 167 -29.66 -77.39 -35.41
N TYR A 168 -28.67 -76.68 -35.04
CA TYR A 168 -28.52 -75.22 -35.32
C TYR A 168 -27.20 -74.96 -36.03
N GLU A 169 -27.25 -74.19 -37.12
CA GLU A 169 -26.04 -73.71 -37.78
C GLU A 169 -25.28 -72.72 -36.88
N LEU A 170 -24.00 -72.98 -36.74
CA LEU A 170 -23.15 -72.20 -35.88
C LEU A 170 -23.07 -70.71 -36.30
N ASP A 171 -23.12 -70.47 -37.61
CA ASP A 171 -23.08 -69.12 -38.18
C ASP A 171 -24.28 -68.26 -37.72
N LYS A 172 -25.47 -68.83 -37.66
CA LYS A 172 -26.69 -68.12 -37.19
C LYS A 172 -26.66 -67.81 -35.70
N LEU A 173 -25.99 -68.66 -34.93
CA LEU A 173 -25.75 -68.35 -33.51
C LEU A 173 -24.69 -67.24 -33.35
N THR A 174 -23.64 -67.23 -34.17
CA THR A 174 -22.62 -66.25 -34.21
C THR A 174 -23.20 -64.86 -34.55
N GLU A 175 -24.06 -64.74 -35.56
CA GLU A 175 -24.76 -63.51 -35.93
C GLU A 175 -25.61 -62.92 -34.79
N ARG A 176 -26.18 -63.75 -33.93
CA ARG A 176 -26.99 -63.37 -32.76
C ARG A 176 -26.17 -62.98 -31.58
N ILE A 177 -24.88 -63.35 -31.55
CA ILE A 177 -23.91 -63.07 -30.49
C ILE A 177 -23.02 -61.90 -30.88
N ASP A 178 -23.10 -61.40 -32.14
CA ASP A 178 -22.34 -60.26 -32.60
C ASP A 178 -22.74 -58.96 -31.81
N ILE A 179 -22.22 -58.87 -30.62
CA ILE A 179 -22.36 -57.70 -29.76
C ILE A 179 -21.16 -56.77 -30.04
N SER A 180 -21.38 -55.86 -31.00
CA SER A 180 -20.40 -54.82 -31.22
C SER A 180 -20.54 -53.76 -30.11
N PHE A 181 -19.43 -53.38 -29.51
CA PHE A 181 -19.35 -52.35 -28.49
C PHE A 181 -18.03 -51.57 -28.64
N TYR A 182 -17.93 -50.43 -28.01
CA TYR A 182 -16.76 -49.53 -28.12
C TYR A 182 -16.41 -49.14 -29.57
N HIS A 183 -17.42 -48.68 -30.33
CA HIS A 183 -17.25 -48.25 -31.73
C HIS A 183 -16.62 -49.36 -32.61
N GLU A 184 -17.16 -50.57 -32.52
CA GLU A 184 -16.72 -51.72 -33.28
C GLU A 184 -15.31 -52.28 -32.95
N SER A 185 -14.64 -51.72 -31.94
CA SER A 185 -13.33 -52.23 -31.50
C SER A 185 -13.42 -53.42 -30.55
N GLY A 186 -14.58 -53.59 -29.90
CA GLY A 186 -14.84 -54.71 -29.01
C GLY A 186 -15.37 -55.92 -29.76
N LEU A 187 -14.93 -57.11 -29.38
CA LEU A 187 -15.35 -58.38 -29.93
C LEU A 187 -15.96 -59.24 -28.82
N ALA A 188 -17.06 -59.98 -29.16
CA ALA A 188 -17.62 -61.00 -28.27
C ALA A 188 -17.55 -62.39 -28.96
N PHE A 189 -17.21 -63.43 -28.20
CA PHE A 189 -17.08 -64.80 -28.69
C PHE A 189 -17.24 -65.80 -27.55
N ILE A 190 -17.45 -67.05 -27.85
CA ILE A 190 -17.66 -68.11 -26.86
C ILE A 190 -16.51 -69.10 -26.86
N VAL A 191 -16.10 -69.46 -25.62
CA VAL A 191 -15.07 -70.51 -25.39
C VAL A 191 -15.58 -71.54 -24.40
N ASP A 192 -14.94 -72.71 -24.36
CA ASP A 192 -15.13 -73.72 -23.32
C ASP A 192 -14.27 -73.40 -22.06
N SER A 193 -14.40 -74.21 -21.01
CA SER A 193 -13.62 -74.07 -19.79
C SER A 193 -12.11 -74.30 -19.96
N ASP A 194 -11.66 -74.89 -21.06
CA ASP A 194 -10.25 -75.04 -21.44
C ASP A 194 -9.79 -73.92 -22.39
N ALA A 195 -10.63 -72.92 -22.62
CA ALA A 195 -10.38 -71.72 -23.47
C ALA A 195 -10.23 -72.09 -24.97
N ASN A 196 -10.79 -73.18 -25.44
CA ASN A 196 -10.89 -73.42 -26.85
C ASN A 196 -12.04 -72.53 -27.40
N VAL A 197 -11.78 -71.88 -28.49
CA VAL A 197 -12.76 -70.97 -29.13
C VAL A 197 -13.80 -71.79 -29.85
N LEU A 198 -15.02 -71.77 -29.33
CA LEU A 198 -16.18 -72.51 -29.89
C LEU A 198 -16.90 -71.64 -30.93
N LEU A 199 -17.06 -70.36 -30.70
CA LEU A 199 -17.76 -69.43 -31.57
C LEU A 199 -16.98 -68.12 -31.62
N HIS A 200 -16.75 -67.60 -32.85
CA HIS A 200 -16.02 -66.35 -33.02
C HIS A 200 -16.45 -65.63 -34.29
N PRO A 201 -16.60 -64.29 -34.32
CA PRO A 201 -16.95 -63.55 -35.55
C PRO A 201 -15.98 -63.81 -36.71
N VAL A 202 -14.71 -64.06 -36.41
CA VAL A 202 -13.63 -64.41 -37.35
C VAL A 202 -13.54 -65.93 -37.38
N LYS A 203 -14.01 -66.59 -38.45
CA LYS A 203 -14.13 -68.09 -38.59
C LYS A 203 -12.79 -68.82 -38.40
N GLU A 204 -11.69 -68.23 -38.85
CA GLU A 204 -10.33 -68.82 -38.75
C GLU A 204 -9.85 -68.96 -37.29
N ARG A 205 -10.55 -68.36 -36.35
CA ARG A 205 -10.21 -68.46 -34.90
C ARG A 205 -10.97 -69.57 -34.18
N ILE A 206 -12.01 -70.13 -34.77
CA ILE A 206 -12.77 -71.25 -34.20
C ILE A 206 -11.85 -72.48 -34.11
N GLY A 207 -11.85 -73.17 -32.97
CA GLY A 207 -10.95 -74.25 -32.65
C GLY A 207 -9.54 -73.87 -32.19
N THR A 208 -9.19 -72.56 -32.15
CA THR A 208 -7.93 -72.15 -31.56
C THR A 208 -8.04 -72.08 -30.05
N ASN A 209 -6.90 -72.20 -29.35
CA ASN A 209 -6.88 -72.11 -27.89
C ASN A 209 -6.26 -70.78 -27.45
N ILE A 210 -7.00 -70.04 -26.59
CA ILE A 210 -6.52 -68.72 -26.11
C ILE A 210 -5.27 -68.85 -25.24
N TYR A 211 -5.15 -69.88 -24.40
CA TYR A 211 -3.99 -70.10 -23.57
C TYR A 211 -2.71 -70.26 -24.37
N ASP A 212 -2.73 -70.97 -25.44
CA ASP A 212 -1.54 -71.21 -26.28
C ASP A 212 -1.09 -69.97 -26.98
N ILE A 213 -2.00 -69.06 -27.28
CA ILE A 213 -1.69 -67.74 -27.84
C ILE A 213 -1.16 -66.81 -26.77
N ALA A 214 -1.78 -66.81 -25.58
CA ALA A 214 -1.42 -65.92 -24.48
C ALA A 214 -0.11 -66.31 -23.81
N LYS A 215 0.22 -67.60 -23.71
CA LYS A 215 1.36 -68.17 -22.97
C LYS A 215 2.72 -67.66 -23.43
N THR A 216 2.85 -67.20 -24.66
CA THR A 216 4.13 -66.77 -25.25
C THR A 216 4.59 -65.39 -24.81
N ARG A 217 3.73 -64.49 -24.31
CA ARG A 217 4.06 -63.10 -24.01
C ARG A 217 3.57 -62.58 -22.65
N ASN A 218 2.85 -63.42 -21.90
CA ASN A 218 2.33 -63.01 -20.59
C ASN A 218 3.11 -63.68 -19.45
N LYS A 219 3.04 -63.09 -18.26
CA LYS A 219 3.51 -63.77 -17.05
C LYS A 219 2.68 -65.03 -16.81
N ALA A 220 3.31 -66.14 -16.49
CA ALA A 220 2.64 -67.44 -16.24
C ALA A 220 1.49 -67.29 -15.22
N GLU A 221 1.71 -66.50 -14.14
CA GLU A 221 0.69 -66.23 -13.10
C GLU A 221 -0.60 -65.63 -13.65
N THR A 222 -0.52 -64.68 -14.59
CA THR A 222 -1.71 -64.02 -15.21
C THR A 222 -2.48 -64.99 -16.07
N VAL A 223 -1.77 -65.84 -16.85
CA VAL A 223 -2.39 -66.86 -17.70
C VAL A 223 -3.01 -67.97 -16.86
N ASP A 224 -2.34 -68.41 -15.80
CA ASP A 224 -2.80 -69.43 -14.87
C ASP A 224 -4.03 -68.94 -14.09
N GLN A 225 -4.07 -67.69 -13.69
CA GLN A 225 -5.23 -67.05 -13.02
C GLN A 225 -6.45 -67.01 -13.96
N PHE A 226 -6.29 -66.64 -15.22
CA PHE A 226 -7.33 -66.65 -16.23
C PHE A 226 -7.85 -68.09 -16.43
N LYS A 227 -6.95 -69.07 -16.59
CA LYS A 227 -7.30 -70.48 -16.74
C LYS A 227 -8.06 -71.05 -15.53
N ASN A 228 -7.56 -70.73 -14.30
CA ASN A 228 -8.24 -71.19 -13.09
C ASN A 228 -9.61 -70.58 -12.88
N ASN A 229 -9.83 -69.34 -13.31
CA ASN A 229 -11.13 -68.70 -13.25
C ASN A 229 -12.15 -69.35 -14.22
N LEU A 230 -11.73 -69.61 -15.45
CA LEU A 230 -12.60 -70.35 -16.38
C LEU A 230 -12.93 -71.74 -15.83
N LYS A 231 -11.94 -72.53 -15.38
CA LYS A 231 -12.19 -73.90 -14.83
C LYS A 231 -13.05 -73.87 -13.56
N SER A 232 -13.05 -72.80 -12.79
CA SER A 232 -13.88 -72.67 -11.58
C SER A 232 -15.23 -72.02 -11.80
N GLY A 233 -15.61 -71.75 -13.04
CA GLY A 233 -16.93 -71.12 -13.38
C GLY A 233 -17.05 -69.66 -12.92
N LYS A 234 -15.95 -68.93 -12.71
CA LYS A 234 -15.96 -67.56 -12.20
C LYS A 234 -15.94 -66.55 -13.34
N SER A 235 -16.67 -65.45 -13.13
CA SER A 235 -16.58 -64.27 -13.99
C SER A 235 -15.35 -63.44 -13.59
N GLY A 236 -14.78 -62.70 -14.53
CA GLY A 236 -13.66 -61.81 -14.23
C GLY A 236 -13.18 -61.04 -15.44
N VAL A 237 -12.12 -60.25 -15.21
CA VAL A 237 -11.40 -59.50 -16.25
C VAL A 237 -9.93 -59.88 -16.17
N SER A 238 -9.28 -60.13 -17.31
CA SER A 238 -7.88 -60.41 -17.45
C SER A 238 -7.26 -59.53 -18.53
N HIS A 239 -6.06 -59.00 -18.29
CA HIS A 239 -5.30 -58.26 -19.28
C HIS A 239 -4.23 -59.22 -19.87
N LEU A 240 -4.35 -59.51 -21.15
CA LEU A 240 -3.46 -60.46 -21.82
C LEU A 240 -2.86 -59.84 -23.09
N VAL A 241 -1.57 -60.03 -23.24
CA VAL A 241 -0.82 -59.66 -24.45
C VAL A 241 -0.98 -60.75 -25.48
N MET A 242 -1.72 -60.49 -26.53
CA MET A 242 -1.88 -61.41 -27.65
C MET A 242 -0.76 -61.22 -28.68
N ARG A 243 -0.70 -61.99 -29.74
CA ARG A 243 0.42 -61.98 -30.73
C ARG A 243 0.74 -60.58 -31.29
N THR A 244 -0.27 -59.73 -31.50
CA THR A 244 -0.15 -58.43 -32.16
C THR A 244 -0.58 -57.28 -31.28
N GLU A 245 -1.39 -57.51 -30.24
CA GLU A 245 -2.04 -56.45 -29.45
C GLU A 245 -2.23 -56.87 -27.99
N ASP A 246 -2.13 -55.89 -27.13
CA ASP A 246 -2.59 -55.93 -25.73
C ASP A 246 -4.12 -55.84 -25.73
N ARG A 247 -4.77 -56.77 -25.03
CA ARG A 247 -6.25 -56.81 -24.94
C ARG A 247 -6.72 -57.10 -23.52
N PHE A 248 -7.79 -56.45 -23.15
CA PHE A 248 -8.57 -56.82 -21.97
C PHE A 248 -9.63 -57.83 -22.37
N PHE A 249 -9.74 -58.93 -21.59
CA PHE A 249 -10.71 -59.97 -21.73
C PHE A 249 -11.61 -60.02 -20.50
N ALA A 250 -12.89 -59.76 -20.65
CA ALA A 250 -13.85 -60.10 -19.62
C ALA A 250 -14.59 -61.38 -19.98
N TYR A 251 -14.80 -62.22 -19.02
CA TYR A 251 -15.41 -63.56 -19.21
C TYR A 251 -16.51 -63.74 -18.16
N ALA A 252 -17.62 -64.39 -18.65
CA ALA A 252 -18.75 -64.69 -17.80
C ALA A 252 -19.33 -66.12 -18.23
N PRO A 253 -19.64 -67.01 -17.27
CA PRO A 253 -20.16 -68.32 -17.56
C PRO A 253 -21.58 -68.24 -18.12
N ILE A 254 -21.85 -69.07 -19.13
CA ILE A 254 -23.19 -69.27 -19.73
C ILE A 254 -23.86 -70.45 -19.02
N LYS A 255 -24.73 -70.15 -18.06
CA LYS A 255 -25.45 -71.21 -17.34
C LYS A 255 -26.39 -71.99 -18.26
N GLY A 256 -26.43 -73.34 -18.13
CA GLY A 256 -27.23 -74.19 -18.95
C GLY A 256 -26.56 -74.65 -20.25
N SER A 257 -25.29 -74.31 -20.45
CA SER A 257 -24.42 -74.88 -21.48
C SER A 257 -23.39 -75.83 -20.82
N ASN A 258 -22.61 -76.54 -21.65
CA ASN A 258 -21.51 -77.42 -21.20
C ASN A 258 -20.26 -76.60 -20.88
N ASP A 259 -20.25 -75.91 -19.74
CA ASP A 259 -19.17 -75.08 -19.25
C ASP A 259 -18.66 -73.98 -20.24
N TRP A 260 -19.57 -73.39 -21.00
CA TRP A 260 -19.26 -72.34 -21.94
C TRP A 260 -19.14 -71.00 -21.24
N PHE A 261 -18.25 -70.14 -21.78
CA PHE A 261 -18.03 -68.74 -21.33
C PHE A 261 -18.22 -67.80 -22.52
N LEU A 262 -18.95 -66.73 -22.27
CA LEU A 262 -18.88 -65.57 -23.14
C LEU A 262 -17.66 -64.75 -22.78
N ILE A 263 -16.82 -64.53 -23.77
CA ILE A 263 -15.68 -63.61 -23.64
C ILE A 263 -15.97 -62.34 -24.43
N THR A 264 -15.82 -61.24 -23.80
CA THR A 264 -15.72 -59.88 -24.44
C THR A 264 -14.29 -59.42 -24.44
N SER A 265 -13.80 -58.93 -25.56
CA SER A 265 -12.39 -58.53 -25.73
C SER A 265 -12.28 -57.11 -26.28
N LEU A 266 -11.42 -56.29 -25.66
CA LEU A 266 -11.19 -54.92 -26.05
C LEU A 266 -9.69 -54.64 -26.17
N PRO A 267 -9.18 -54.05 -27.27
CA PRO A 267 -7.78 -53.63 -27.38
C PRO A 267 -7.44 -52.60 -26.31
N ALA A 268 -6.29 -52.75 -25.67
CA ALA A 268 -5.83 -51.79 -24.65
C ALA A 268 -5.63 -50.38 -25.24
N THR A 269 -5.25 -50.31 -26.52
CA THR A 269 -5.13 -49.02 -27.24
C THR A 269 -6.45 -48.23 -27.25
N ALA A 270 -7.60 -48.87 -27.40
CA ALA A 270 -8.90 -48.20 -27.39
C ALA A 270 -9.23 -47.57 -26.03
N VAL A 271 -8.79 -48.21 -24.93
CA VAL A 271 -8.89 -47.65 -23.57
C VAL A 271 -7.91 -46.51 -23.37
N PHE A 272 -6.66 -46.67 -23.82
CA PHE A 272 -5.59 -45.67 -23.62
C PHE A 272 -5.73 -44.44 -24.51
N GLU A 273 -6.25 -44.55 -25.76
CA GLU A 273 -6.48 -43.36 -26.60
C GLU A 273 -7.40 -42.35 -25.95
N ARG A 274 -8.46 -42.81 -25.32
CA ARG A 274 -9.40 -41.92 -24.62
C ARG A 274 -8.77 -41.28 -23.40
N SER A 275 -7.98 -42.04 -22.63
CA SER A 275 -7.24 -41.50 -21.47
C SER A 275 -6.15 -40.53 -21.87
N GLN A 276 -5.41 -40.79 -22.96
CA GLN A 276 -4.35 -39.90 -23.46
C GLN A 276 -4.86 -38.50 -23.84
N LYS A 277 -6.03 -38.42 -24.50
CA LYS A 277 -6.64 -37.12 -24.85
C LYS A 277 -6.99 -36.31 -23.61
N VAL A 278 -7.59 -36.95 -22.60
CA VAL A 278 -7.93 -36.28 -21.32
C VAL A 278 -6.67 -35.85 -20.57
N ILE A 279 -5.66 -36.71 -20.51
CA ILE A 279 -4.38 -36.41 -19.86
C ILE A 279 -3.70 -35.26 -20.57
N LEU A 280 -3.60 -35.26 -21.90
CA LEU A 280 -2.97 -34.20 -22.67
C LEU A 280 -3.64 -32.83 -22.40
N LEU A 281 -4.97 -32.80 -22.46
CA LEU A 281 -5.76 -31.59 -22.23
C LEU A 281 -5.57 -31.05 -20.81
N THR A 282 -5.51 -31.91 -19.81
CA THR A 282 -5.33 -31.55 -18.42
C THR A 282 -3.90 -31.07 -18.16
N VAL A 283 -2.87 -31.73 -18.70
CA VAL A 283 -1.47 -31.30 -18.59
C VAL A 283 -1.27 -29.95 -19.26
N LEU A 284 -1.89 -29.72 -20.41
CA LEU A 284 -1.87 -28.42 -21.08
C LEU A 284 -2.48 -27.33 -20.18
N LEU A 285 -3.66 -27.58 -19.61
CA LEU A 285 -4.33 -26.66 -18.70
C LEU A 285 -3.46 -26.34 -17.47
N LEU A 286 -2.92 -27.36 -16.81
CA LEU A 286 -2.04 -27.19 -15.65
C LEU A 286 -0.77 -26.41 -15.99
N THR A 287 -0.22 -26.62 -17.20
CA THR A 287 0.94 -25.87 -17.67
C THR A 287 0.60 -24.38 -17.84
N VAL A 288 -0.53 -24.07 -18.47
CA VAL A 288 -1.00 -22.68 -18.64
C VAL A 288 -1.20 -22.01 -17.27
N VAL A 289 -1.88 -22.70 -16.33
CA VAL A 289 -2.09 -22.20 -14.97
C VAL A 289 -0.76 -21.97 -14.25
N SER A 290 0.19 -22.86 -14.37
CA SER A 290 1.53 -22.74 -13.77
C SER A 290 2.30 -21.53 -14.31
N VAL A 291 2.25 -21.31 -15.65
CA VAL A 291 2.89 -20.16 -16.30
C VAL A 291 2.25 -18.86 -15.82
N LEU A 292 0.89 -18.79 -15.80
CA LEU A 292 0.17 -17.60 -15.31
C LEU A 292 0.50 -17.32 -13.84
N PHE A 293 0.51 -18.33 -13.00
CA PHE A 293 0.86 -18.18 -11.58
C PHE A 293 2.28 -17.67 -11.40
N THR A 294 3.24 -18.22 -12.14
CA THR A 294 4.63 -17.76 -12.11
C THR A 294 4.73 -16.31 -12.55
N PHE A 295 4.01 -15.91 -13.58
CA PHE A 295 3.96 -14.53 -14.06
C PHE A 295 3.40 -13.58 -12.99
N ILE A 296 2.30 -13.97 -12.32
CA ILE A 296 1.69 -13.20 -11.23
C ILE A 296 2.67 -13.03 -10.06
N VAL A 297 3.35 -14.10 -9.65
CA VAL A 297 4.34 -14.03 -8.55
C VAL A 297 5.50 -13.09 -8.91
N LEU A 298 6.02 -13.16 -10.13
CA LEU A 298 7.08 -12.27 -10.61
C LEU A 298 6.58 -10.82 -10.69
N TYR A 299 5.38 -10.57 -11.20
CA TYR A 299 4.77 -9.25 -11.25
C TYR A 299 4.63 -8.62 -9.86
N ILE A 300 4.08 -9.38 -8.89
CA ILE A 300 3.96 -8.92 -7.50
C ILE A 300 5.34 -8.63 -6.90
N ALA A 301 6.32 -9.48 -7.12
CA ALA A 301 7.67 -9.31 -6.61
C ALA A 301 8.34 -8.03 -7.16
N VAL A 302 8.20 -7.76 -8.46
CA VAL A 302 8.74 -6.55 -9.12
C VAL A 302 8.04 -5.30 -8.63
N THR A 303 6.69 -5.33 -8.55
CA THR A 303 5.87 -4.19 -8.09
C THR A 303 6.16 -3.86 -6.63
N LYS A 304 6.21 -4.89 -5.76
CA LYS A 304 6.56 -4.71 -4.34
C LYS A 304 7.96 -4.14 -4.15
N ARG A 305 8.92 -4.55 -4.98
CA ARG A 305 10.27 -3.99 -4.95
C ARG A 305 10.29 -2.51 -5.33
N LYS A 306 9.62 -2.12 -6.43
CA LYS A 306 9.50 -0.71 -6.85
C LYS A 306 8.77 0.13 -5.80
N SER A 307 7.70 -0.39 -5.21
CA SER A 307 6.96 0.27 -4.14
C SER A 307 7.81 0.48 -2.89
N ASN A 308 8.55 -0.54 -2.44
CA ASN A 308 9.45 -0.42 -1.29
C ASN A 308 10.59 0.59 -1.53
N GLU A 309 11.18 0.61 -2.73
CA GLU A 309 12.20 1.61 -3.08
C GLU A 309 11.62 3.03 -3.05
N LYS A 310 10.38 3.20 -3.51
CA LYS A 310 9.66 4.48 -3.46
C LYS A 310 9.33 4.89 -2.02
N ILE A 311 8.85 3.95 -1.20
CA ILE A 311 8.55 4.20 0.22
C ILE A 311 9.83 4.60 0.98
N VAL A 312 10.94 3.90 0.78
CA VAL A 312 12.22 4.23 1.40
C VAL A 312 12.70 5.61 0.97
N LYS A 313 12.58 5.96 -0.32
CA LYS A 313 12.92 7.30 -0.79
C LYS A 313 12.06 8.38 -0.12
N LEU A 314 10.74 8.19 -0.06
CA LEU A 314 9.83 9.15 0.57
C LEU A 314 10.02 9.23 2.09
N ALA A 315 10.34 8.11 2.76
CA ALA A 315 10.54 8.07 4.21
C ALA A 315 11.86 8.71 4.67
N TYR A 316 12.89 8.71 3.82
CA TYR A 316 14.24 9.07 4.23
C TYR A 316 14.90 10.20 3.43
N TYR A 317 14.29 10.63 2.32
CA TYR A 317 14.88 11.66 1.47
C TYR A 317 13.88 12.76 1.11
N ASP A 318 14.37 13.99 1.01
CA ASP A 318 13.61 15.13 0.51
C ASP A 318 13.34 14.97 -0.98
N THR A 319 12.10 15.16 -1.38
CA THR A 319 11.65 14.88 -2.78
C THR A 319 12.16 15.91 -3.79
N LEU A 320 12.42 17.14 -3.36
CA LEU A 320 12.92 18.18 -4.24
C LEU A 320 14.43 18.07 -4.44
N THR A 321 15.19 18.03 -3.35
CA THR A 321 16.66 18.14 -3.38
C THR A 321 17.37 16.78 -3.46
N GLY A 322 16.65 15.69 -3.12
CA GLY A 322 17.25 14.37 -2.97
C GLY A 322 18.23 14.26 -1.79
N ALA A 323 18.33 15.27 -0.94
CA ALA A 323 19.07 15.21 0.31
C ALA A 323 18.39 14.30 1.32
N ALA A 324 19.09 13.88 2.36
CA ALA A 324 18.45 13.23 3.51
C ALA A 324 17.35 14.15 4.08
N ASN A 325 16.28 13.57 4.61
CA ASN A 325 15.31 14.27 5.44
C ASN A 325 15.71 14.18 6.93
N ALA A 326 14.90 14.73 7.83
CA ALA A 326 15.17 14.72 9.27
C ALA A 326 15.38 13.30 9.84
N GLU A 327 14.56 12.32 9.42
CA GLU A 327 14.66 10.94 9.90
C GLU A 327 15.96 10.26 9.45
N ARG A 328 16.32 10.46 8.19
CA ARG A 328 17.56 9.89 7.66
C ARG A 328 18.78 10.54 8.30
N PHE A 329 18.75 11.85 8.48
CA PHE A 329 19.83 12.59 9.14
C PHE A 329 20.10 12.10 10.56
N LYS A 330 19.05 11.83 11.33
CA LYS A 330 19.15 11.27 12.68
C LYS A 330 19.90 9.93 12.67
N LEU A 331 19.50 9.01 11.77
CA LEU A 331 20.17 7.72 11.64
C LEU A 331 21.63 7.85 11.21
N ASP A 332 21.94 8.75 10.28
CA ASP A 332 23.29 8.98 9.81
C ASP A 332 24.16 9.60 10.91
N ALA A 333 23.64 10.58 11.67
CA ALA A 333 24.31 11.18 12.80
C ALA A 333 24.61 10.16 13.90
N GLU A 334 23.63 9.33 14.29
CA GLU A 334 23.83 8.26 15.27
C GLU A 334 24.92 7.27 14.85
N MET A 335 24.97 6.91 13.57
CA MET A 335 26.04 6.05 13.02
C MET A 335 27.41 6.72 13.15
N LEU A 336 27.51 7.98 12.76
CA LEU A 336 28.75 8.75 12.84
C LEU A 336 29.20 8.93 14.28
N PHE A 337 28.29 9.21 15.21
CA PHE A 337 28.60 9.31 16.63
C PHE A 337 29.13 8.01 17.24
N ARG A 338 28.55 6.88 16.86
CA ARG A 338 29.04 5.54 17.28
C ARG A 338 30.44 5.25 16.74
N GLN A 339 30.71 5.69 15.52
CA GLN A 339 31.98 5.37 14.84
C GLN A 339 33.12 6.27 15.26
N PHE A 340 32.89 7.58 15.45
CA PHE A 340 33.93 8.58 15.64
C PHE A 340 33.84 9.34 16.98
N GLY A 341 32.73 9.21 17.69
CA GLY A 341 32.43 9.94 18.93
C GLY A 341 31.75 11.30 18.69
N ALA A 342 30.63 11.55 19.40
CA ALA A 342 29.79 12.73 19.21
C ALA A 342 30.54 14.05 19.44
N ARG A 343 31.44 14.11 20.44
CA ARG A 343 32.21 15.31 20.76
C ARG A 343 33.09 15.85 19.63
N LYS A 344 33.41 15.03 18.64
CA LYS A 344 34.23 15.47 17.50
C LYS A 344 33.41 16.21 16.44
N TYR A 345 32.11 16.41 16.67
CA TYR A 345 31.21 17.01 15.71
C TYR A 345 30.69 18.36 16.19
N ALA A 346 30.39 19.21 15.20
CA ALA A 346 29.55 20.40 15.38
C ALA A 346 28.30 20.22 14.48
N LEU A 347 27.15 20.50 15.05
CA LEU A 347 25.89 20.53 14.31
C LEU A 347 25.60 21.97 13.89
N VAL A 348 25.31 22.15 12.62
CA VAL A 348 24.96 23.43 12.03
C VAL A 348 23.53 23.36 11.52
N ASN A 349 22.73 24.33 11.90
CA ASN A 349 21.37 24.56 11.47
C ASN A 349 21.27 25.90 10.75
N PHE A 350 20.75 25.95 9.54
CA PHE A 350 20.60 27.23 8.87
C PHE A 350 19.32 27.30 8.02
N ASP A 351 18.87 28.54 7.78
CA ASP A 351 17.78 28.87 6.87
C ASP A 351 18.15 30.09 5.99
N VAL A 352 17.37 30.26 4.93
CA VAL A 352 17.49 31.44 4.06
C VAL A 352 16.65 32.57 4.64
N LYS A 353 17.28 33.69 4.93
CA LYS A 353 16.56 34.88 5.40
C LYS A 353 15.58 35.35 4.32
N GLN A 354 14.36 35.66 4.71
CA GLN A 354 13.31 36.17 3.82
C GLN A 354 12.99 35.29 2.62
N PHE A 355 13.14 33.97 2.72
CA PHE A 355 12.87 33.01 1.62
C PHE A 355 11.46 33.14 1.04
N ARG A 356 10.47 33.46 1.87
CA ARG A 356 9.09 33.73 1.43
C ARG A 356 9.01 34.95 0.50
N TYR A 357 9.83 35.97 0.78
CA TYR A 357 9.91 37.18 -0.03
C TYR A 357 10.53 36.90 -1.39
N LEU A 358 11.59 36.09 -1.40
CA LEU A 358 12.23 35.60 -2.63
C LEU A 358 11.23 34.84 -3.51
N ASN A 359 10.42 33.95 -2.90
CA ASN A 359 9.37 33.24 -3.64
C ASN A 359 8.29 34.14 -4.20
N ASN A 360 7.94 35.22 -3.50
CA ASN A 360 6.94 36.19 -3.97
C ASN A 360 7.47 37.05 -5.12
N ASP A 361 8.74 37.41 -5.07
CA ASP A 361 9.41 38.27 -6.06
C ASP A 361 9.83 37.51 -7.33
N LEU A 362 10.44 36.34 -7.17
CA LEU A 362 11.03 35.56 -8.27
C LEU A 362 10.22 34.31 -8.66
N GLY A 363 9.16 33.99 -7.92
CA GLY A 363 8.33 32.79 -8.09
C GLY A 363 8.90 31.54 -7.42
N TYR A 364 8.01 30.55 -7.18
CA TYR A 364 8.36 29.28 -6.53
C TYR A 364 9.41 28.45 -7.28
N GLY A 365 9.47 28.60 -8.63
CA GLY A 365 10.47 27.93 -9.45
C GLY A 365 11.89 28.36 -9.09
N ALA A 366 12.13 29.66 -8.93
CA ALA A 366 13.42 30.22 -8.53
C ALA A 366 13.83 29.79 -7.12
N GLY A 367 12.88 29.79 -6.17
CA GLY A 367 13.12 29.26 -4.84
C GLY A 367 13.51 27.79 -4.82
N ASN A 368 12.87 26.95 -5.63
CA ASN A 368 13.24 25.54 -5.77
C ASN A 368 14.66 25.37 -6.34
N GLU A 369 15.02 26.15 -7.35
CA GLU A 369 16.39 26.14 -7.91
C GLU A 369 17.44 26.58 -6.89
N LEU A 370 17.14 27.58 -6.07
CA LEU A 370 18.01 27.98 -4.95
C LEU A 370 18.21 26.81 -3.97
N LEU A 371 17.14 26.13 -3.57
CA LEU A 371 17.23 24.99 -2.66
C LEU A 371 18.05 23.83 -3.25
N LEU A 372 17.90 23.56 -4.54
CA LEU A 372 18.74 22.62 -5.28
C LEU A 372 20.20 23.06 -5.34
N HIS A 373 20.45 24.35 -5.51
CA HIS A 373 21.81 24.92 -5.49
C HIS A 373 22.45 24.75 -4.11
N ILE A 374 21.75 25.08 -3.03
CA ILE A 374 22.21 24.87 -1.64
C ILE A 374 22.57 23.40 -1.42
N ALA A 375 21.71 22.48 -1.80
CA ALA A 375 21.96 21.04 -1.64
C ALA A 375 23.18 20.57 -2.46
N ARG A 376 23.43 21.14 -3.65
CA ARG A 376 24.64 20.89 -4.44
C ARG A 376 25.90 21.41 -3.75
N CYS A 377 25.87 22.65 -3.21
CA CYS A 377 26.99 23.23 -2.47
C CYS A 377 27.34 22.38 -1.24
N LEU A 378 26.36 21.97 -0.45
CA LEU A 378 26.57 21.08 0.69
C LEU A 378 27.19 19.75 0.29
N ARG A 379 26.67 19.12 -0.77
CA ARG A 379 27.18 17.84 -1.27
C ARG A 379 28.65 17.92 -1.75
N ASN A 380 29.07 19.07 -2.24
CA ASN A 380 30.44 19.30 -2.71
C ASN A 380 31.43 19.66 -1.60
N ILE A 381 30.95 20.28 -0.53
CA ILE A 381 31.80 20.75 0.58
C ILE A 381 31.99 19.65 1.62
N LEU A 382 30.93 18.88 1.91
CA LEU A 382 30.94 17.88 2.98
C LEU A 382 31.72 16.62 2.60
N LYS A 383 32.40 16.05 3.59
CA LYS A 383 33.19 14.83 3.47
C LYS A 383 32.35 13.58 3.73
N LYS A 384 32.94 12.38 3.56
CA LYS A 384 32.26 11.10 3.76
C LYS A 384 31.88 10.81 5.22
N ASP A 385 32.57 11.40 6.17
CA ASP A 385 32.34 11.34 7.61
C ASP A 385 31.46 12.47 8.13
N GLU A 386 30.78 13.17 7.24
CA GLU A 386 29.88 14.27 7.51
C GLU A 386 28.51 13.97 6.88
N ALA A 387 27.45 14.61 7.37
CA ALA A 387 26.10 14.40 6.90
C ALA A 387 25.34 15.70 6.75
N PHE A 388 24.35 15.75 5.85
CA PHE A 388 23.42 16.87 5.76
C PHE A 388 22.02 16.43 5.39
N ALA A 389 21.04 17.24 5.77
CA ALA A 389 19.64 17.05 5.43
C ALA A 389 18.93 18.36 5.17
N ARG A 390 17.84 18.29 4.42
CA ARG A 390 16.82 19.33 4.37
C ARG A 390 15.65 18.91 5.25
N VAL A 391 15.35 19.71 6.28
CA VAL A 391 14.37 19.35 7.32
C VAL A 391 13.10 20.21 7.31
N GLY A 392 13.04 21.20 6.44
CA GLY A 392 11.89 22.09 6.31
C GLY A 392 11.88 22.78 4.95
N THR A 393 11.07 23.85 4.83
CA THR A 393 10.87 24.59 3.58
C THR A 393 12.19 25.09 3.01
N ASP A 394 12.95 25.82 3.84
CA ASP A 394 14.25 26.44 3.56
C ASP A 394 15.31 26.05 4.61
N HIS A 395 15.01 25.12 5.50
CA HIS A 395 15.87 24.70 6.59
C HIS A 395 16.75 23.52 6.21
N PHE A 396 18.04 23.65 6.51
CA PHE A 396 19.04 22.62 6.33
C PHE A 396 19.79 22.36 7.64
N LEU A 397 20.11 21.10 7.86
CA LEU A 397 21.02 20.65 8.91
C LEU A 397 22.24 20.02 8.27
N PHE A 398 23.40 20.25 8.86
CA PHE A 398 24.58 19.48 8.52
C PHE A 398 25.49 19.26 9.72
N LEU A 399 26.18 18.14 9.71
CA LEU A 399 27.08 17.69 10.75
C LEU A 399 28.52 17.74 10.24
N LEU A 400 29.38 18.51 10.89
CA LEU A 400 30.76 18.71 10.53
C LEU A 400 31.69 18.02 11.52
N PHE A 401 32.68 17.33 11.01
CA PHE A 401 33.77 16.79 11.82
C PHE A 401 34.80 17.85 12.12
N THR A 402 34.80 18.38 13.34
CA THR A 402 35.59 19.56 13.75
C THR A 402 36.71 19.24 14.74
N GLY A 403 36.79 17.99 15.22
CA GLY A 403 37.68 17.67 16.33
C GLY A 403 37.27 18.40 17.61
N ASP A 404 38.21 19.06 18.26
CA ASP A 404 37.99 19.72 19.57
C ASP A 404 37.65 21.24 19.47
N SER A 405 37.78 21.87 18.28
CA SER A 405 37.51 23.28 18.06
C SER A 405 36.32 23.52 17.14
N VAL A 406 35.63 24.65 17.31
CA VAL A 406 34.54 25.11 16.43
C VAL A 406 35.08 25.89 15.21
N ASP A 407 36.34 26.31 15.21
CA ASP A 407 36.91 27.19 14.18
C ASP A 407 36.84 26.56 12.78
N GLY A 408 37.06 25.25 12.67
CA GLY A 408 36.90 24.51 11.41
C GLY A 408 35.46 24.52 10.87
N ALA A 409 34.47 24.52 11.76
CA ALA A 409 33.06 24.63 11.35
C ALA A 409 32.78 26.07 10.83
N LEU A 410 33.26 27.07 11.50
CA LEU A 410 33.07 28.49 11.08
C LEU A 410 33.70 28.74 9.71
N GLN A 411 34.89 28.23 9.44
CA GLN A 411 35.53 28.32 8.13
C GLN A 411 34.72 27.60 7.03
N THR A 412 34.18 26.44 7.33
CA THR A 412 33.34 25.69 6.40
C THR A 412 32.04 26.41 6.10
N ILE A 413 31.42 27.03 7.12
CA ILE A 413 30.20 27.83 6.98
C ILE A 413 30.48 29.06 6.10
N GLU A 414 31.59 29.77 6.30
CA GLU A 414 31.94 30.94 5.48
C GLU A 414 32.18 30.55 4.02
N LYS A 415 32.83 29.41 3.77
CA LYS A 415 32.97 28.85 2.42
C LYS A 415 31.65 28.53 1.80
N LEU A 416 30.74 27.90 2.56
CA LEU A 416 29.37 27.56 2.09
C LEU A 416 28.60 28.85 1.78
N ARG A 417 28.63 29.81 2.69
CA ARG A 417 27.98 31.12 2.55
C ARG A 417 28.42 31.85 1.28
N SER A 418 29.71 31.89 1.01
CA SER A 418 30.27 32.55 -0.18
C SER A 418 29.83 31.85 -1.48
N GLN A 419 29.73 30.52 -1.48
CA GLN A 419 29.26 29.78 -2.64
C GLN A 419 27.76 29.96 -2.91
N ILE A 420 26.94 30.01 -1.87
CA ILE A 420 25.48 30.21 -1.99
C ILE A 420 25.18 31.69 -2.35
N ALA A 421 25.92 32.64 -1.81
CA ALA A 421 25.72 34.08 -2.10
C ALA A 421 25.91 34.43 -3.59
N LEU A 422 26.67 33.65 -4.33
CA LEU A 422 26.89 33.79 -5.79
C LEU A 422 25.84 33.05 -6.62
N TRP A 423 24.67 32.78 -6.09
CA TRP A 423 23.64 32.10 -6.84
C TRP A 423 23.13 32.91 -8.03
N GLU A 424 23.22 32.33 -9.20
CA GLU A 424 22.72 32.90 -10.45
C GLU A 424 21.26 32.48 -10.68
N GLN A 425 20.40 33.44 -10.92
CA GLN A 425 18.98 33.20 -11.16
C GLN A 425 18.73 32.51 -12.49
N PRO A 426 17.67 31.67 -12.62
CA PRO A 426 17.27 31.10 -13.91
C PRO A 426 16.93 32.13 -14.98
N SER A 427 16.51 33.35 -14.58
CA SER A 427 16.19 34.47 -15.47
C SER A 427 17.41 35.33 -15.85
N GLY A 428 18.59 34.98 -15.35
CA GLY A 428 19.83 35.78 -15.48
C GLY A 428 19.95 36.83 -14.40
N GLY A 429 21.17 37.04 -13.94
CA GLY A 429 21.51 37.99 -12.84
C GLY A 429 21.77 37.29 -11.50
N TYR A 430 22.47 38.02 -10.62
CA TYR A 430 22.83 37.54 -9.28
C TYR A 430 21.84 38.07 -8.24
N TYR A 431 21.41 37.18 -7.36
CA TYR A 431 20.58 37.55 -6.20
C TYR A 431 21.39 37.35 -4.92
N SER A 432 21.44 38.36 -4.07
CA SER A 432 22.17 38.31 -2.78
C SER A 432 21.36 37.48 -1.79
N VAL A 433 21.75 36.23 -1.60
CA VAL A 433 21.10 35.29 -0.68
C VAL A 433 21.67 35.48 0.71
N GLN A 434 20.85 35.96 1.64
CA GLN A 434 21.21 36.04 3.05
C GLN A 434 20.75 34.81 3.81
N MET A 435 21.57 34.31 4.74
CA MET A 435 21.31 33.08 5.52
C MET A 435 21.61 33.35 7.02
N ALA A 436 20.93 32.58 7.87
CA ALA A 436 21.19 32.58 9.30
C ALA A 436 21.70 31.20 9.75
N PHE A 437 22.86 31.14 10.35
CA PHE A 437 23.51 29.90 10.79
C PHE A 437 23.55 29.83 12.32
N GLY A 438 23.05 28.71 12.87
CA GLY A 438 23.22 28.34 14.26
C GLY A 438 24.14 27.15 14.39
N VAL A 439 25.18 27.27 15.19
CA VAL A 439 26.22 26.28 15.39
C VAL A 439 26.13 25.73 16.80
N TYR A 440 26.10 24.44 16.98
CA TYR A 440 26.26 23.79 18.28
C TYR A 440 27.42 22.80 18.25
N LYS A 441 28.45 23.05 19.06
CA LYS A 441 29.52 22.09 19.32
C LYS A 441 29.01 21.04 20.30
N ILE A 442 29.00 19.79 19.90
CA ILE A 442 28.47 18.70 20.73
C ILE A 442 29.46 18.39 21.85
N GLU A 443 29.06 18.64 23.09
CA GLU A 443 29.97 18.56 24.26
C GLU A 443 29.88 17.20 24.99
N ASN A 444 28.69 16.62 25.07
CA ASN A 444 28.43 15.36 25.76
C ASN A 444 27.73 14.34 24.84
N CYS A 445 27.39 13.18 25.38
CA CYS A 445 26.53 12.22 24.69
C CYS A 445 25.08 12.75 24.57
N ASP A 446 24.95 14.01 24.11
CA ASP A 446 23.65 14.59 23.84
C ASP A 446 22.93 13.75 22.76
N ASP A 447 21.65 13.52 22.98
CA ASP A 447 20.79 13.01 21.92
C ASP A 447 20.83 13.99 20.73
N ILE A 448 20.82 13.45 19.53
CA ILE A 448 20.85 14.29 18.32
C ILE A 448 19.70 15.30 18.30
N MET A 449 18.55 14.99 18.90
CA MET A 449 17.41 15.91 19.00
C MET A 449 17.72 17.11 19.87
N SER A 450 18.35 16.93 21.03
CA SER A 450 18.83 18.02 21.88
C SER A 450 19.86 18.87 21.15
N SER A 451 20.76 18.26 20.38
CA SER A 451 21.75 18.99 19.58
C SER A 451 21.08 19.85 18.47
N ILE A 452 20.03 19.32 17.82
CA ILE A 452 19.22 20.05 16.83
C ILE A 452 18.54 21.26 17.49
N GLU A 453 17.96 21.08 18.67
CA GLU A 453 17.30 22.14 19.40
C GLU A 453 18.29 23.26 19.76
N LYS A 454 19.45 22.93 20.33
CA LYS A 454 20.50 23.90 20.68
C LYS A 454 21.03 24.68 19.46
N SER A 455 21.23 23.96 18.33
CA SER A 455 21.64 24.62 17.08
C SER A 455 20.53 25.52 16.52
N ASN A 456 19.25 25.16 16.69
CA ASN A 456 18.11 25.99 16.28
C ASN A 456 17.97 27.27 17.12
N ILE A 457 18.25 27.16 18.41
CA ILE A 457 18.33 28.34 19.32
C ILE A 457 19.38 29.33 18.80
N ALA A 458 20.57 28.84 18.51
CA ALA A 458 21.64 29.68 17.95
C ALA A 458 21.23 30.29 16.60
N ARG A 459 20.60 29.54 15.72
CA ARG A 459 20.11 30.04 14.42
C ARG A 459 19.10 31.18 14.59
N LYS A 460 18.13 31.02 15.52
CA LYS A 460 17.15 32.07 15.80
C LYS A 460 17.85 33.34 16.32
N ALA A 461 18.87 33.21 17.17
CA ALA A 461 19.65 34.32 17.64
C ALA A 461 20.44 35.02 16.52
N ALA A 462 21.01 34.26 15.57
CA ALA A 462 21.64 34.79 14.36
C ALA A 462 20.67 35.55 13.45
N LYS A 463 19.43 35.10 13.36
CA LYS A 463 18.41 35.73 12.53
C LYS A 463 17.97 37.09 13.02
N ASN A 464 17.96 37.29 14.34
CA ASN A 464 17.51 38.50 14.97
C ASN A 464 18.62 39.58 15.12
N LYS A 465 19.88 39.21 14.89
CA LYS A 465 21.00 40.15 14.92
C LYS A 465 21.28 40.72 13.52
N HIS A 466 21.37 42.05 13.44
CA HIS A 466 21.74 42.73 12.19
C HIS A 466 23.23 42.57 11.84
N GLU A 467 24.09 42.30 12.82
CA GLU A 467 25.56 42.32 12.67
C GLU A 467 26.21 40.97 12.36
N SER A 468 25.53 39.81 12.59
CA SER A 468 26.15 38.49 12.39
C SER A 468 25.16 37.48 11.90
N ASP A 469 25.44 36.90 10.74
CA ASP A 469 24.66 35.79 10.16
C ASP A 469 24.97 34.44 10.80
N ILE A 470 25.94 34.36 11.73
CA ILE A 470 26.38 33.14 12.40
C ILE A 470 26.32 33.34 13.91
N ALA A 471 25.71 32.41 14.63
CA ALA A 471 25.75 32.38 16.10
C ALA A 471 26.15 30.97 16.57
N VAL A 472 27.05 30.95 17.56
CA VAL A 472 27.42 29.70 18.24
C VAL A 472 26.60 29.61 19.53
N TYR A 473 25.94 28.48 19.74
CA TYR A 473 25.13 28.24 20.94
C TYR A 473 25.95 28.41 22.21
N ASN A 474 25.37 29.10 23.16
CA ASN A 474 25.88 29.21 24.53
C ASN A 474 24.69 29.17 25.51
N LEU A 475 25.00 28.86 26.78
CA LEU A 475 23.97 28.76 27.82
C LEU A 475 23.17 30.05 28.05
N LYS A 476 23.76 31.22 27.77
CA LYS A 476 23.04 32.51 27.90
C LYS A 476 21.85 32.59 26.93
N MET A 477 21.98 32.00 25.73
CA MET A 477 20.89 31.97 24.74
C MET A 477 19.72 31.11 25.25
N GLN A 478 20.00 29.97 25.89
CA GLN A 478 18.96 29.14 26.49
C GLN A 478 18.25 29.88 27.62
N ASN A 479 19.03 30.44 28.54
CA ASN A 479 18.49 31.16 29.66
C ASN A 479 17.62 32.37 29.22
N GLN A 480 17.96 33.01 28.10
CA GLN A 480 17.13 34.09 27.55
C GLN A 480 15.79 33.58 27.07
N ILE A 481 15.75 32.44 26.36
CA ILE A 481 14.48 31.83 25.90
C ILE A 481 13.63 31.41 27.10
N ASP A 482 14.24 30.76 28.09
CA ASP A 482 13.53 30.33 29.29
C ASP A 482 12.94 31.55 30.03
N ARG A 483 13.66 32.64 30.09
CA ARG A 483 13.19 33.92 30.65
C ARG A 483 12.06 34.52 29.82
N ASP A 484 12.19 34.51 28.48
CA ASP A 484 11.16 35.04 27.59
C ASP A 484 9.83 34.26 27.75
N ILE A 485 9.89 32.93 27.86
CA ILE A 485 8.74 32.06 28.13
C ILE A 485 8.13 32.37 29.51
N GLU A 486 8.96 32.57 30.50
CA GLU A 486 8.50 32.94 31.86
C GLU A 486 7.75 34.27 31.82
N LEU A 487 8.32 35.31 31.19
CA LEU A 487 7.72 36.65 31.10
C LEU A 487 6.38 36.60 30.32
N GLU A 488 6.34 35.87 29.21
CA GLU A 488 5.09 35.72 28.41
C GLU A 488 3.98 35.06 29.23
N LYS A 489 4.31 34.00 29.96
CA LYS A 489 3.34 33.31 30.82
C LYS A 489 2.86 34.13 31.99
N ALA A 490 3.73 34.96 32.58
CA ALA A 490 3.40 35.78 33.74
C ALA A 490 2.59 37.04 33.38
N MET A 491 2.63 37.51 32.13
CA MET A 491 2.03 38.77 31.68
C MET A 491 0.52 38.90 31.97
N PRO A 492 -0.35 37.90 31.68
CA PRO A 492 -1.80 38.04 31.95
C PRO A 492 -2.10 38.28 33.45
N GLU A 493 -1.50 37.50 34.31
CA GLU A 493 -1.62 37.65 35.79
C GLU A 493 -1.06 38.98 36.28
N ALA A 494 0.07 39.41 35.73
CA ALA A 494 0.67 40.68 36.04
C ALA A 494 -0.21 41.91 35.67
N LEU A 495 -0.98 41.81 34.57
CA LEU A 495 -1.98 42.83 34.21
C LEU A 495 -3.14 42.86 35.24
N GLU A 496 -3.67 41.68 35.63
CA GLU A 496 -4.76 41.59 36.59
C GLU A 496 -4.33 42.12 37.98
N ASN A 497 -3.13 41.76 38.40
CA ASN A 497 -2.57 42.19 39.68
C ASN A 497 -2.08 43.66 39.68
N GLY A 498 -2.14 44.33 38.51
CA GLY A 498 -1.68 45.72 38.41
C GLY A 498 -0.18 45.90 38.63
N GLU A 499 0.64 44.93 38.23
CA GLU A 499 2.09 44.96 38.31
C GLU A 499 2.73 45.92 37.29
N PHE A 500 2.02 46.19 36.18
CA PHE A 500 2.43 47.23 35.22
C PHE A 500 2.06 48.59 35.73
N LYS A 501 3.08 49.37 36.15
CA LYS A 501 2.93 50.68 36.73
C LYS A 501 3.19 51.78 35.72
N LEU A 502 2.34 52.81 35.75
CA LEU A 502 2.54 54.03 34.98
C LEU A 502 3.63 54.90 35.63
N PHE A 503 4.68 55.15 34.90
CA PHE A 503 5.70 56.13 35.17
C PHE A 503 5.58 57.25 34.17
N ILE A 504 5.95 58.48 34.56
CA ILE A 504 5.94 59.62 33.66
C ILE A 504 7.32 60.27 33.74
N GLN A 505 7.90 60.54 32.56
CA GLN A 505 9.12 61.38 32.48
C GLN A 505 8.71 62.76 32.06
N PRO A 506 9.01 63.76 32.90
CA PRO A 506 8.70 65.16 32.64
C PRO A 506 9.39 65.72 31.39
N LYS A 507 8.60 66.44 30.54
CA LYS A 507 9.08 67.29 29.45
C LYS A 507 9.20 68.75 29.95
N TYR A 508 10.35 69.39 29.79
CA TYR A 508 10.61 70.70 30.24
C TYR A 508 10.76 71.72 29.09
N ASN A 509 10.25 72.93 29.27
CA ASN A 509 10.52 73.99 28.35
C ASN A 509 11.90 74.61 28.70
N LEU A 510 12.81 74.72 27.73
CA LEU A 510 14.20 75.20 27.87
C LEU A 510 14.31 76.65 28.25
N PHE A 511 13.28 77.46 28.00
CA PHE A 511 13.32 78.91 28.27
C PHE A 511 12.70 79.25 29.61
N SER A 512 11.56 78.67 29.94
CA SER A 512 10.87 78.84 31.20
C SER A 512 11.31 77.95 32.33
N GLU A 513 12.04 76.85 31.98
CA GLU A 513 12.49 75.81 32.89
C GLU A 513 11.31 75.13 33.63
N LYS A 514 10.08 75.23 33.09
CA LYS A 514 8.85 74.67 33.64
C LYS A 514 8.43 73.38 32.91
N ILE A 515 7.66 72.54 33.56
CA ILE A 515 7.08 71.35 32.99
C ILE A 515 6.01 71.77 31.97
N VAL A 516 6.04 71.17 30.76
CA VAL A 516 5.10 71.41 29.66
C VAL A 516 4.43 70.21 29.20
N GLY A 517 4.77 69.03 29.76
CA GLY A 517 4.19 67.72 29.39
C GLY A 517 4.92 66.56 30.05
N GLY A 518 4.68 65.40 29.61
CA GLY A 518 5.39 64.21 30.05
C GLY A 518 5.26 63.06 29.07
N GLU A 519 6.07 62.04 29.24
CA GLU A 519 5.97 60.79 28.49
C GLU A 519 5.58 59.64 29.43
N ALA A 520 4.50 58.93 29.08
CA ALA A 520 4.03 57.76 29.78
C ALA A 520 4.91 56.54 29.45
N LEU A 521 5.54 56.01 30.45
CA LEU A 521 6.45 54.89 30.37
C LEU A 521 5.97 53.76 31.28
N VAL A 522 6.01 52.52 30.82
CA VAL A 522 5.65 51.33 31.62
C VAL A 522 6.84 50.85 32.44
N ARG A 523 6.58 50.40 33.67
CA ARG A 523 7.52 49.67 34.50
C ARG A 523 6.80 48.41 35.05
N TRP A 524 7.35 47.23 34.84
CA TRP A 524 6.81 46.01 35.40
C TRP A 524 7.43 45.77 36.77
N ILE A 525 6.68 46.02 37.79
CA ILE A 525 7.10 45.81 39.20
C ILE A 525 6.36 44.62 39.73
N ARG A 526 7.04 43.51 39.90
CA ARG A 526 6.48 42.25 40.40
C ARG A 526 6.03 42.41 41.87
N SER A 527 5.18 41.49 42.31
CA SER A 527 4.67 41.41 43.67
C SER A 527 5.79 41.26 44.74
N ASP A 528 6.94 40.68 44.37
CA ASP A 528 8.12 40.56 45.21
C ASP A 528 8.99 41.84 45.27
N GLY A 529 8.58 42.90 44.55
CA GLY A 529 9.29 44.17 44.46
C GLY A 529 10.40 44.19 43.39
N SER A 530 10.66 43.10 42.68
CA SER A 530 11.64 43.09 41.58
C SER A 530 11.10 43.85 40.37
N ILE A 531 12.03 44.54 39.65
CA ILE A 531 11.65 45.33 38.47
C ILE A 531 12.14 44.59 37.21
N VAL A 532 11.22 44.29 36.30
CA VAL A 532 11.52 43.81 34.95
C VAL A 532 11.64 45.02 34.05
N MET A 533 12.79 45.14 33.37
CA MET A 533 13.07 46.30 32.53
C MET A 533 12.32 46.25 31.20
N PRO A 534 11.86 47.40 30.67
CA PRO A 534 11.15 47.46 29.37
C PRO A 534 11.90 46.78 28.21
N VAL A 535 13.22 46.87 28.19
CA VAL A 535 14.09 46.24 27.18
C VAL A 535 13.99 44.71 27.19
N ASP A 536 13.60 44.11 28.31
CA ASP A 536 13.45 42.65 28.45
C ASP A 536 12.09 42.13 27.96
N PHE A 537 11.01 42.92 28.12
CA PHE A 537 9.65 42.42 27.79
C PHE A 537 8.97 43.10 26.59
N ILE A 538 9.27 44.38 26.28
CA ILE A 538 8.59 45.06 25.14
C ILE A 538 8.88 44.37 23.82
N PRO A 539 10.14 44.04 23.44
CA PRO A 539 10.40 43.33 22.17
C PRO A 539 9.75 41.94 22.10
N LEU A 540 9.68 41.25 23.24
CA LEU A 540 9.00 39.96 23.36
C LEU A 540 7.50 40.12 23.13
N PHE A 541 6.84 41.09 23.79
CA PHE A 541 5.40 41.34 23.67
C PHE A 541 5.03 41.85 22.27
N GLU A 542 5.91 42.58 21.61
CA GLU A 542 5.73 42.96 20.21
C GLU A 542 5.78 41.75 19.29
N GLN A 543 6.71 40.78 19.49
CA GLN A 543 6.82 39.56 18.68
C GLN A 543 5.61 38.65 18.86
N THR A 544 5.16 38.47 20.11
CA THR A 544 4.04 37.56 20.43
C THR A 544 2.67 38.21 20.20
N GLY A 545 2.61 39.53 20.18
CA GLY A 545 1.36 40.27 20.07
C GLY A 545 0.74 40.64 21.42
N ALA A 546 1.33 40.23 22.53
CA ALA A 546 0.90 40.56 23.87
C ALA A 546 0.97 42.08 24.17
N ILE A 547 1.77 42.81 23.42
CA ILE A 547 1.95 44.27 23.53
C ILE A 547 0.60 45.02 23.48
N TYR A 548 -0.38 44.52 22.70
CA TYR A 548 -1.69 45.17 22.61
C TYR A 548 -2.41 45.24 23.95
N GLN A 549 -2.42 44.15 24.70
CA GLN A 549 -3.11 44.11 26.00
C GLN A 549 -2.44 45.06 26.99
N MET A 550 -1.11 45.10 26.96
CA MET A 550 -0.35 46.01 27.79
C MET A 550 -0.55 47.49 27.42
N ASP A 551 -0.54 47.81 26.11
CA ASP A 551 -0.76 49.19 25.63
C ASP A 551 -2.18 49.69 25.99
N MET A 552 -3.18 48.83 25.82
CA MET A 552 -4.55 49.15 26.20
C MET A 552 -4.73 49.30 27.71
N TYR A 553 -4.04 48.52 28.51
CA TYR A 553 -4.00 48.67 29.97
C TYR A 553 -3.34 49.98 30.37
N LEU A 554 -2.17 50.30 29.77
CA LEU A 554 -1.44 51.53 30.07
C LEU A 554 -2.23 52.77 29.66
N MET A 555 -2.96 52.74 28.54
CA MET A 555 -3.87 53.78 28.09
C MET A 555 -4.96 54.05 29.14
N ASP A 556 -5.58 52.97 29.68
CA ASP A 556 -6.59 53.12 30.75
C ASP A 556 -5.96 53.85 32.00
N LYS A 557 -4.75 53.41 32.42
CA LYS A 557 -4.04 54.01 33.54
C LYS A 557 -3.67 55.47 33.27
N LEU A 558 -3.27 55.79 32.05
CA LEU A 558 -3.00 57.17 31.66
C LEU A 558 -4.30 58.01 31.67
N CYS A 559 -5.39 57.53 31.16
CA CYS A 559 -6.71 58.21 31.18
C CYS A 559 -7.16 58.44 32.64
N GLU A 560 -7.02 57.46 33.53
CA GLU A 560 -7.32 57.58 34.95
C GLU A 560 -6.45 58.73 35.60
N PHE A 561 -5.15 58.73 35.31
CA PHE A 561 -4.21 59.75 35.79
C PHE A 561 -4.61 61.13 35.29
N VAL A 562 -4.77 61.34 33.96
CA VAL A 562 -5.09 62.64 33.38
C VAL A 562 -6.42 63.16 33.92
N ARG A 563 -7.44 62.29 34.05
CA ARG A 563 -8.74 62.66 34.63
C ARG A 563 -8.57 63.16 36.09
N SER A 564 -7.76 62.44 36.86
CA SER A 564 -7.54 62.81 38.26
C SER A 564 -6.86 64.22 38.41
N GLN A 565 -6.00 64.60 37.44
CA GLN A 565 -5.38 65.93 37.41
C GLN A 565 -6.40 67.01 37.01
N LEU A 566 -7.24 66.74 36.01
CA LEU A 566 -8.31 67.67 35.57
C LEU A 566 -9.32 67.93 36.70
N ASP A 567 -9.72 66.92 37.45
CA ASP A 567 -10.67 67.03 38.56
C ASP A 567 -10.14 67.84 39.75
N LYS A 568 -8.85 67.89 39.92
CA LYS A 568 -8.18 68.69 40.98
C LYS A 568 -7.94 70.14 40.57
N ASN A 569 -8.43 70.59 39.40
CA ASN A 569 -8.11 71.86 38.80
C ASN A 569 -6.60 72.14 38.75
N ALA A 570 -5.77 71.12 38.71
CA ALA A 570 -4.33 71.26 38.54
C ALA A 570 -4.02 71.60 37.07
N GLN A 571 -2.89 72.28 36.88
CA GLN A 571 -2.44 72.57 35.52
C GLN A 571 -2.16 71.27 34.85
N ALA A 572 -3.05 70.79 33.91
CA ALA A 572 -2.93 69.56 33.18
C ALA A 572 -2.20 69.81 31.85
N PHE A 573 -1.22 68.99 31.57
CA PHE A 573 -0.41 69.03 30.36
C PHE A 573 -0.67 67.78 29.51
N PRO A 574 -0.45 67.86 28.19
CA PRO A 574 -0.47 66.66 27.33
C PRO A 574 0.57 65.66 27.78
N ILE A 575 0.16 64.41 27.86
CA ILE A 575 1.06 63.27 28.14
C ILE A 575 1.18 62.39 26.92
N SER A 576 2.35 62.11 26.45
CA SER A 576 2.60 61.20 25.33
C SER A 576 2.64 59.77 25.76
N ILE A 577 2.21 58.89 24.87
CA ILE A 577 2.20 57.44 25.07
C ILE A 577 2.59 56.70 23.77
N ASN A 578 3.53 55.78 23.88
CA ASN A 578 4.00 54.97 22.77
C ASN A 578 2.89 54.06 22.24
N GLN A 579 2.77 53.96 20.90
CA GLN A 579 1.81 53.11 20.22
C GLN A 579 2.50 52.04 19.38
N SER A 580 2.12 50.77 19.62
CA SER A 580 2.67 49.66 18.82
C SER A 580 2.11 49.69 17.40
N ARG A 581 3.04 49.67 16.46
CA ARG A 581 2.80 49.63 15.01
C ARG A 581 1.81 48.53 14.59
N ARG A 582 1.81 47.39 15.29
CA ARG A 582 1.08 46.17 14.86
C ARG A 582 -0.44 46.35 14.86
N TYR A 583 -0.95 47.24 15.71
CA TYR A 583 -2.40 47.41 15.92
C TYR A 583 -2.98 48.68 15.31
N MET A 584 -2.12 49.66 14.97
CA MET A 584 -2.59 50.89 14.31
C MET A 584 -3.33 50.66 12.99
N TYR A 585 -3.05 49.55 12.29
CA TYR A 585 -3.71 49.16 11.06
C TYR A 585 -4.97 48.27 11.26
N SER A 586 -5.37 48.00 12.50
CA SER A 586 -6.62 47.28 12.76
C SER A 586 -7.84 48.20 12.52
N GLN A 587 -8.91 47.63 11.98
CA GLN A 587 -10.10 48.37 11.59
C GLN A 587 -10.73 49.17 12.75
N ASN A 588 -10.57 48.72 13.99
CA ASN A 588 -11.25 49.31 15.16
C ASN A 588 -10.26 50.10 16.09
N TYR A 589 -9.01 50.33 15.66
CA TYR A 589 -8.02 50.94 16.52
C TYR A 589 -8.47 52.36 17.02
N VAL A 590 -8.86 53.23 16.09
CA VAL A 590 -9.28 54.60 16.42
C VAL A 590 -10.49 54.60 17.34
N GLU A 591 -11.49 53.77 17.05
CA GLU A 591 -12.72 53.61 17.82
C GLU A 591 -12.41 53.17 19.27
N VAL A 592 -11.53 52.18 19.44
CA VAL A 592 -11.16 51.67 20.76
C VAL A 592 -10.49 52.74 21.60
N ILE A 593 -9.56 53.52 21.03
CA ILE A 593 -8.89 54.60 21.76
C ILE A 593 -9.86 55.71 22.09
N CYS A 594 -10.65 56.17 21.14
CA CYS A 594 -11.67 57.19 21.38
C CYS A 594 -12.70 56.79 22.45
N GLU A 595 -13.10 55.53 22.46
CA GLU A 595 -14.01 55.00 23.48
C GLU A 595 -13.39 54.99 24.89
N LYS A 596 -12.09 54.67 25.04
CA LYS A 596 -11.40 54.75 26.32
C LYS A 596 -11.35 56.19 26.87
N LEU A 597 -11.02 57.17 26.02
CA LEU A 597 -11.01 58.59 26.41
C LEU A 597 -12.43 59.05 26.79
N ARG A 598 -13.43 58.66 26.02
CA ARG A 598 -14.85 59.02 26.27
C ARG A 598 -15.32 58.44 27.61
N ARG A 599 -15.02 57.18 27.93
CA ARG A 599 -15.35 56.54 29.21
C ARG A 599 -14.71 57.24 30.40
N SER A 600 -13.48 57.71 30.25
CA SER A 600 -12.73 58.38 31.28
C SER A 600 -12.94 59.91 31.27
N ASN A 601 -13.79 60.44 30.35
CA ASN A 601 -14.03 61.86 30.18
C ASN A 601 -12.75 62.70 30.06
N VAL A 602 -11.80 62.23 29.24
CA VAL A 602 -10.50 62.88 28.97
C VAL A 602 -10.52 63.49 27.58
N PRO A 603 -10.22 64.80 27.42
CA PRO A 603 -10.09 65.42 26.12
C PRO A 603 -8.94 64.83 25.29
N ALA A 604 -9.15 64.58 23.99
CA ALA A 604 -8.13 63.97 23.13
C ALA A 604 -6.81 64.78 23.08
N GLY A 605 -6.87 66.10 23.13
CA GLY A 605 -5.69 66.97 23.13
C GLY A 605 -4.80 66.82 24.36
N MET A 606 -5.25 66.11 25.40
CA MET A 606 -4.42 65.75 26.56
C MET A 606 -3.59 64.47 26.37
N ILE A 607 -3.79 63.79 25.27
CA ILE A 607 -3.03 62.55 24.91
C ILE A 607 -2.25 62.83 23.62
N GLU A 608 -0.95 62.57 23.68
CA GLU A 608 -0.07 62.62 22.52
C GLU A 608 0.29 61.14 22.16
N LEU A 609 0.04 60.75 20.90
CA LEU A 609 0.32 59.40 20.43
C LEU A 609 1.68 59.38 19.75
N GLU A 610 2.61 58.60 20.30
CA GLU A 610 3.97 58.48 19.80
C GLU A 610 4.07 57.28 18.85
N ILE A 611 4.63 57.49 17.65
CA ILE A 611 4.88 56.49 16.63
C ILE A 611 6.37 56.45 16.27
N THR A 612 7.00 55.30 16.21
CA THR A 612 8.40 55.19 15.85
C THR A 612 8.65 55.42 14.36
N GLU A 613 9.79 56.00 13.98
CA GLU A 613 10.22 56.29 12.61
C GLU A 613 10.06 55.07 11.67
N ASN A 614 10.37 53.88 12.14
CA ASN A 614 10.33 52.63 11.36
C ASN A 614 8.93 52.19 10.92
N ILE A 615 7.86 52.76 11.47
CA ILE A 615 6.46 52.46 11.07
C ILE A 615 6.17 52.95 9.66
N VAL A 616 6.81 54.02 9.26
CA VAL A 616 6.47 54.83 8.09
C VAL A 616 6.70 54.13 6.75
N TYR A 617 7.48 53.03 6.71
CA TYR A 617 7.97 52.45 5.45
C TYR A 617 7.07 51.37 4.81
N LYS A 618 6.10 50.77 5.53
CA LYS A 618 5.45 49.55 5.00
C LYS A 618 4.10 49.77 4.34
N ASP A 619 3.29 50.72 4.76
CA ASP A 619 1.94 50.99 4.20
C ASP A 619 1.61 52.49 4.47
N LEU A 620 2.40 53.40 3.89
CA LEU A 620 2.35 54.84 4.15
C LEU A 620 0.91 55.43 3.95
N ASP A 621 0.22 55.07 2.90
CA ASP A 621 -1.12 55.60 2.61
C ASP A 621 -2.17 55.22 3.67
N LYS A 622 -2.08 53.97 4.20
CA LYS A 622 -2.95 53.58 5.30
C LYS A 622 -2.59 54.27 6.61
N LEU A 623 -1.31 54.44 6.87
CA LEU A 623 -0.84 55.17 8.05
C LEU A 623 -1.37 56.61 8.02
N ILE A 624 -1.16 57.30 6.92
CA ILE A 624 -1.68 58.68 6.73
C ILE A 624 -3.17 58.75 6.97
N THR A 625 -3.92 57.79 6.47
CA THR A 625 -5.38 57.72 6.68
C THR A 625 -5.74 57.64 8.16
N VAL A 626 -5.09 56.71 8.90
CA VAL A 626 -5.34 56.55 10.34
C VAL A 626 -4.94 57.77 11.13
N LEU A 627 -3.77 58.36 10.83
CA LEU A 627 -3.27 59.55 11.53
C LEU A 627 -4.15 60.77 11.29
N ASN A 628 -4.66 60.99 10.07
CA ASN A 628 -5.61 62.05 9.77
C ASN A 628 -6.90 61.91 10.60
N VAL A 629 -7.47 60.72 10.71
CA VAL A 629 -8.65 60.50 11.54
C VAL A 629 -8.37 60.75 13.02
N LEU A 630 -7.20 60.36 13.54
CA LEU A 630 -6.82 60.64 14.90
C LEU A 630 -6.65 62.16 15.14
N HIS A 631 -6.03 62.88 14.21
CA HIS A 631 -5.82 64.31 14.26
C HIS A 631 -7.19 65.05 14.21
N GLU A 632 -8.11 64.62 13.34
CA GLU A 632 -9.53 65.14 13.31
C GLU A 632 -10.26 64.94 14.63
N LYS A 633 -9.91 63.86 15.40
CA LYS A 633 -10.47 63.63 16.74
C LYS A 633 -9.80 64.43 17.83
N GLY A 634 -8.76 65.21 17.49
CA GLY A 634 -8.07 66.13 18.38
C GLY A 634 -6.85 65.54 19.12
N PHE A 635 -6.38 64.35 18.71
CA PHE A 635 -5.12 63.82 19.26
C PHE A 635 -3.94 64.61 18.72
N ARG A 636 -2.89 64.71 19.53
CA ARG A 636 -1.57 65.12 19.08
C ARG A 636 -0.77 63.93 18.67
N ILE A 637 0.04 64.03 17.64
CA ILE A 637 0.79 62.91 17.07
C ILE A 637 2.30 63.32 17.06
N SER A 638 3.15 62.46 17.57
CA SER A 638 4.60 62.64 17.55
C SER A 638 5.32 61.48 16.84
N ILE A 639 6.39 61.79 16.12
CA ILE A 639 7.32 60.81 15.59
C ILE A 639 8.47 60.68 16.60
N ASP A 640 8.64 59.42 17.05
CA ASP A 640 9.70 59.04 18.01
C ASP A 640 10.94 58.48 17.31
N ASP A 641 12.09 58.51 18.01
CA ASP A 641 13.40 58.03 17.54
C ASP A 641 13.86 58.65 16.21
N PHE A 642 13.46 59.92 15.92
CA PHE A 642 13.80 60.56 14.64
C PHE A 642 15.29 60.76 14.45
N GLY A 643 15.81 60.22 13.31
CA GLY A 643 17.23 60.27 12.95
C GLY A 643 18.03 59.00 13.27
N SER A 644 17.41 58.01 13.90
CA SER A 644 18.02 56.71 14.14
C SER A 644 17.92 55.77 12.90
N GLY A 645 17.04 56.08 11.92
CA GLY A 645 16.73 55.28 10.74
C GLY A 645 17.03 56.01 9.41
N TYR A 646 16.45 55.46 8.32
CA TYR A 646 16.58 55.99 6.96
C TYR A 646 15.42 56.97 6.62
N SER A 647 15.06 57.93 7.47
CA SER A 647 13.94 58.83 7.16
C SER A 647 14.12 59.58 5.85
N SER A 648 13.26 59.29 4.91
CA SER A 648 13.13 60.10 3.72
C SER A 648 12.37 61.38 4.09
N LEU A 649 12.99 62.53 3.94
CA LEU A 649 12.37 63.87 4.10
C LEU A 649 11.05 64.01 3.29
N ASN A 650 10.91 63.22 2.20
CA ASN A 650 9.69 63.17 1.43
C ASN A 650 8.48 62.59 2.19
N VAL A 651 8.72 61.72 3.15
CA VAL A 651 7.67 61.11 3.96
C VAL A 651 7.17 62.08 5.01
N LEU A 652 8.11 62.77 5.67
CA LEU A 652 7.79 63.76 6.71
C LEU A 652 6.87 64.88 6.18
N LYS A 653 7.06 65.30 4.95
CA LYS A 653 6.22 66.33 4.28
C LYS A 653 4.72 65.98 4.23
N ASN A 654 4.40 64.68 4.17
CA ASN A 654 3.02 64.21 3.94
C ASN A 654 2.38 63.63 5.20
N LEU A 655 3.11 63.50 6.29
CA LEU A 655 2.58 62.96 7.54
C LEU A 655 1.87 64.05 8.37
N PRO A 656 0.64 63.81 8.85
CA PRO A 656 -0.07 64.73 9.75
C PRO A 656 0.46 64.55 11.18
N VAL A 657 1.65 65.06 11.46
CA VAL A 657 2.32 64.97 12.77
C VAL A 657 2.61 66.34 13.31
N ASP A 658 2.48 66.53 14.63
CA ASP A 658 2.59 67.77 15.30
C ASP A 658 4.01 67.98 15.93
N ILE A 659 4.69 66.84 16.26
CA ILE A 659 5.89 66.84 17.07
C ILE A 659 6.89 65.89 16.49
N ILE A 660 8.16 66.30 16.48
CA ILE A 660 9.33 65.45 16.19
C ILE A 660 10.16 65.28 17.48
N LYS A 661 10.39 64.04 17.90
CA LYS A 661 11.27 63.69 19.02
C LYS A 661 12.66 63.32 18.48
N LEU A 662 13.67 64.09 18.79
CA LEU A 662 15.04 63.84 18.38
C LEU A 662 15.66 62.78 19.29
N ASP A 663 16.07 61.64 18.69
CA ASP A 663 16.67 60.53 19.41
C ASP A 663 17.96 60.99 20.15
N ARG A 664 18.17 60.40 21.34
CA ARG A 664 19.34 60.62 22.18
C ARG A 664 20.66 60.33 21.45
N PHE A 665 20.68 59.41 20.49
CA PHE A 665 21.89 59.05 19.75
C PHE A 665 22.41 60.21 18.95
N MET A 666 21.53 61.02 18.37
CA MET A 666 21.88 62.23 17.66
C MET A 666 22.49 63.30 18.58
N LEU A 667 22.17 63.29 19.89
CA LEU A 667 22.70 64.22 20.87
C LEU A 667 23.99 63.74 21.56
N SER A 668 24.19 62.41 21.68
CA SER A 668 25.34 61.80 22.34
C SER A 668 26.67 62.07 21.59
N GLU A 669 26.59 62.03 20.25
CA GLU A 669 27.75 62.25 19.36
C GLU A 669 27.97 63.76 19.02
N THR A 670 26.89 64.56 19.12
CA THR A 670 26.81 65.96 18.61
C THR A 670 27.87 66.91 19.22
N LEU A 671 28.34 66.69 20.43
CA LEU A 671 29.30 67.54 21.04
C LEU A 671 30.71 67.42 20.46
N ASN A 672 31.00 66.31 19.74
CA ASN A 672 32.34 66.02 19.27
C ASN A 672 32.63 66.53 17.84
N SER A 673 31.60 66.88 17.06
CA SER A 673 31.73 67.22 15.64
C SER A 673 30.91 68.46 15.26
N LYS A 674 31.55 69.40 14.57
CA LYS A 674 30.86 70.56 13.99
C LYS A 674 29.79 70.18 12.96
N ARG A 675 30.01 69.03 12.25
CA ARG A 675 29.10 68.53 11.25
C ARG A 675 27.82 68.04 11.88
N GLU A 676 27.89 67.32 12.98
CA GLU A 676 26.73 66.78 13.70
C GLU A 676 25.89 67.89 14.33
N LYS A 677 26.52 68.87 14.94
CA LYS A 677 25.87 70.09 15.42
C LYS A 677 25.08 70.79 14.32
N THR A 678 25.66 70.90 13.12
CA THR A 678 24.98 71.48 11.96
C THR A 678 23.76 70.62 11.51
N VAL A 679 23.81 69.27 11.54
CA VAL A 679 22.72 68.43 11.21
C VAL A 679 21.53 68.63 12.16
N VAL A 680 21.76 68.57 13.48
CA VAL A 680 20.74 68.76 14.52
C VAL A 680 20.09 70.14 14.40
N ALA A 681 20.89 71.19 14.23
CA ALA A 681 20.40 72.55 14.11
C ALA A 681 19.52 72.73 12.86
N ASN A 682 19.86 72.05 11.74
CA ASN A 682 19.05 72.10 10.51
C ASN A 682 17.76 71.31 10.64
N ILE A 683 17.77 70.18 11.38
CA ILE A 683 16.52 69.37 11.63
C ILE A 683 15.55 70.22 12.46
N ILE A 684 16.03 70.86 13.56
CA ILE A 684 15.18 71.70 14.38
C ILE A 684 14.61 72.90 13.59
N ARG A 685 15.40 73.52 12.73
CA ARG A 685 14.89 74.57 11.84
C ARG A 685 13.86 74.07 10.84
N MET A 686 14.17 72.99 10.18
CA MET A 686 13.26 72.39 9.22
C MET A 686 11.91 72.01 9.86
N ALA A 687 11.91 71.38 11.03
CA ALA A 687 10.70 71.04 11.76
C ALA A 687 9.84 72.27 12.03
N LYS A 688 10.47 73.42 12.49
CA LYS A 688 9.80 74.71 12.72
C LYS A 688 9.22 75.29 11.43
N GLU A 689 9.92 75.20 10.31
CA GLU A 689 9.42 75.66 8.99
C GLU A 689 8.24 74.82 8.47
N LEU A 690 8.08 73.62 9.00
CA LEU A 690 6.95 72.74 8.73
C LEU A 690 5.85 72.80 9.79
N ASP A 691 5.84 73.81 10.65
CA ASP A 691 4.91 73.99 11.76
C ASP A 691 4.88 72.84 12.79
N MET A 692 6.00 72.12 12.91
CA MET A 692 6.15 71.01 13.87
C MET A 692 6.94 71.45 15.08
N SER A 693 6.55 71.06 16.27
CA SER A 693 7.30 71.21 17.51
C SER A 693 8.46 70.17 17.58
N VAL A 694 9.51 70.50 18.28
CA VAL A 694 10.67 69.63 18.52
C VAL A 694 10.86 69.36 20.01
N VAL A 695 10.89 68.01 20.33
CA VAL A 695 11.34 67.57 21.67
C VAL A 695 12.68 66.86 21.51
N ALA A 696 13.70 67.37 22.24
CA ALA A 696 15.02 66.75 22.25
C ALA A 696 15.10 65.74 23.42
N GLU A 697 15.40 64.48 23.11
CA GLU A 697 15.43 63.36 24.08
C GLU A 697 16.85 63.07 24.58
N GLY A 698 16.93 62.39 25.74
CA GLY A 698 18.20 61.93 26.29
C GLY A 698 19.16 63.08 26.63
N VAL A 699 18.66 64.26 27.03
CA VAL A 699 19.48 65.36 27.48
C VAL A 699 20.05 65.06 28.85
N GLU A 700 21.37 64.91 28.94
CA GLU A 700 22.10 64.51 30.16
C GLU A 700 23.06 65.57 30.66
N THR A 701 23.46 66.51 29.80
CA THR A 701 24.50 67.52 30.17
C THR A 701 24.07 68.97 29.97
N ARG A 702 24.65 69.84 30.69
CA ARG A 702 24.42 71.29 30.55
C ARG A 702 24.86 71.82 29.19
N GLU A 703 25.88 71.24 28.59
CA GLU A 703 26.35 71.65 27.26
C GLU A 703 25.31 71.35 26.20
N GLN A 704 24.61 70.19 26.31
CA GLN A 704 23.46 69.79 25.40
C GLN A 704 22.33 70.84 25.57
N VAL A 705 21.99 71.21 26.81
CA VAL A 705 20.96 72.22 27.09
C VAL A 705 21.31 73.57 26.44
N LEU A 706 22.49 74.04 26.57
CA LEU A 706 22.98 75.33 26.02
C LEU A 706 22.96 75.27 24.48
N PHE A 707 23.39 74.17 23.89
CA PHE A 707 23.38 73.98 22.44
C PHE A 707 21.96 73.97 21.88
N LEU A 708 21.06 73.19 22.45
CA LEU A 708 19.67 73.09 22.04
C LEU A 708 18.95 74.45 22.19
N ARG A 709 19.15 75.14 23.25
CA ARG A 709 18.64 76.51 23.47
C ARG A 709 19.14 77.50 22.38
N GLY A 710 20.43 77.37 21.99
CA GLY A 710 21.02 78.14 20.89
C GLY A 710 20.46 77.78 19.51
N CYS A 711 19.98 76.57 19.29
CA CYS A 711 19.28 76.13 18.08
C CYS A 711 17.80 76.51 18.09
N GLY A 712 17.29 77.05 19.22
CA GLY A 712 15.89 77.38 19.38
C GLY A 712 14.96 76.20 19.66
N CYS A 713 15.46 75.06 20.12
CA CYS A 713 14.66 74.00 20.63
C CYS A 713 13.91 74.46 21.88
N GLU A 714 12.59 74.12 21.97
CA GLU A 714 11.77 74.63 23.08
C GLU A 714 11.54 73.61 24.17
N THR A 715 11.45 72.33 23.78
CA THR A 715 11.10 71.25 24.71
C THR A 715 12.21 70.23 24.78
N VAL A 716 12.53 69.79 25.97
CA VAL A 716 13.54 68.75 26.23
C VAL A 716 13.04 67.72 27.22
N GLN A 717 13.60 66.53 27.09
CA GLN A 717 13.41 65.42 28.01
C GLN A 717 14.76 64.74 28.26
N GLY A 718 15.09 64.42 29.51
CA GLY A 718 16.32 63.71 29.79
C GLY A 718 16.68 63.67 31.26
N PHE A 719 17.72 62.90 31.59
CA PHE A 719 18.17 62.68 32.97
C PHE A 719 18.83 63.95 33.60
N TYR A 720 19.15 64.92 32.79
CA TYR A 720 19.60 66.23 33.29
C TYR A 720 18.51 66.91 34.13
N TYR A 721 17.22 66.73 33.73
CA TYR A 721 16.09 67.32 34.45
C TYR A 721 15.45 66.33 35.39
N SER A 722 15.00 65.20 34.85
CA SER A 722 14.31 64.09 35.60
C SER A 722 14.46 62.78 34.96
N LYS A 723 14.58 61.71 35.76
CA LYS A 723 14.36 60.35 35.37
C LYS A 723 12.83 60.08 35.29
N PRO A 724 12.36 59.02 34.61
CA PRO A 724 10.99 58.59 34.77
C PRO A 724 10.64 58.36 36.24
N ILE A 725 9.56 58.97 36.71
CA ILE A 725 9.07 58.87 38.09
C ILE A 725 7.64 58.27 38.11
N PRO A 726 7.22 57.62 39.22
CA PRO A 726 5.84 57.20 39.40
C PRO A 726 4.84 58.32 39.14
N ALA A 727 3.68 58.01 38.52
CA ALA A 727 2.66 58.99 38.18
C ALA A 727 2.22 59.84 39.37
N GLU A 728 2.20 59.29 40.59
CA GLU A 728 1.85 59.96 41.81
C GLU A 728 2.91 61.09 42.15
N LYS A 729 4.19 60.77 41.99
CA LYS A 729 5.27 61.75 42.19
C LYS A 729 5.25 62.82 41.12
N PHE A 730 4.91 62.49 39.88
CA PHE A 730 4.74 63.49 38.84
C PHE A 730 3.61 64.47 39.15
N ALA A 731 2.48 63.93 39.68
CA ALA A 731 1.38 64.79 40.16
C ALA A 731 1.76 65.72 41.32
N GLU A 732 2.69 65.31 42.18
CA GLU A 732 3.23 66.18 43.24
C GLU A 732 4.08 67.33 42.66
N LEU A 733 4.99 67.02 41.70
CA LEU A 733 5.79 68.02 40.99
C LEU A 733 4.96 69.10 40.31
N LEU A 734 3.82 68.69 39.70
CA LEU A 734 2.89 69.66 39.03
C LEU A 734 2.17 70.58 40.01
N ARG A 735 2.16 70.31 41.30
CA ARG A 735 1.57 71.20 42.32
C ARG A 735 2.55 72.22 42.89
N ASP A 736 3.83 71.81 42.86
CA ASP A 736 4.93 72.67 43.45
C ASP A 736 5.42 73.70 42.44
N GLU A 737 5.10 73.62 41.16
CA GLU A 737 5.38 74.58 40.10
C GLU A 737 4.25 75.60 39.89
#